data_98dfd39419e33d3a711e87826b9c746b
#
_entry.id   98dfd39419e33d3a711e87826b9c746b
#
_cell.length_a   1.000
_cell.length_b   1.000
_cell.length_c   1.000
_cell.angle_alpha   90.00
_cell.angle_beta   90.00
_cell.angle_gamma   90.00
#
_symmetry.space_group_name_H-M   'P 1'
#
loop_
_entity.id
_entity.type
_entity.pdbx_description
1 polymer ?
#
loop_
_entity_poly.entity_id
_entity_poly.type
_entity_poly.pdbx_seq_one_letter_code
_entity_poly.pdbx_strand_id
1 'polypeptide(L)'
;MERGPGERTASALFAGFRALGLFSSDIPHAVRFSALKRRFYVTTCVGKSFHTYDVQKLSLVAVSNSLPQDICCMAADGRLVFAAYGNVFSAFARNKEVVHTFKGHKAEIHLLQPFGDHVISVDTDSVLIIWHIYSEEEYLQLSFDKSVFKISAILHPSTYLNKILLGSEQGSLQLWNVKSNKLLYTFAGWKVGVTALQQAPAVDVVAVGLMSGQIIIHNIKFDETLMKFRQDWGPITSISFRTDGHPVMAAGSPCGHIGLWDLEDRKLINQMRNAHSTAIAGLTFLHREPLLVTNGADNALRIWIFDGPAGEGRLLRFRMGHSAPLTKIRYYGQNGQQILSASQDGTLQSFSTVHEKFNKSLGHGLINKKRVKRKGLQNTMSVRLPPVTEFAAEEARESDWDGIVACHQGKLSCSTWNYQRSTIGAYFLRPEGLKTDSTTATAVDITSCGNFAVIGLSSGAVDVYNMQSGIHRGSFGRDQAHKGSVRGVAVDGLNQLAVTAGSEGVLKFWNFKNKVLIHSMSLDSSPNLMLLHRDSGILGVALDDFSISVLDIETRKIVREFSGHQSQINDMTFSPDGRWLISASMDCSIRTWDLPSGCLIDSFLLDSAPLNVTMSPTGDFLATSHVDHLGVYLWSNISLYSVVSLRPLPADYVPSVVMLPGTCQTQDVELSEETVEPSDEMIEYDSPEQLDEQLVTLSLLPESRWRNLLNLDVIKKKNKPKEPPRVPKSAPFFIPTVPGLVPRFAAPEQNSGPQQSKVVNLGILAQKSDFCLKLEEGLVNNKYEAAVNLLKELGPSGVETELRSLSPDCGGSIDIMKSFLKMIGMMLDRKRDFELAQAYLALFLKLHLKMLPSEPVLLEEMTKLASQLEENWIHLQSLFNQSMCVLNYIKSALL
;
A
#
# COMPACT_ATOMS: atom_id res chain seq x y z
N MET A 1 -36.09 0.58 6.56
CA MET A 1 -36.34 -0.85 6.56
C MET A 1 -35.87 -1.39 7.90
N GLU A 2 -36.79 -1.69 8.78
CA GLU A 2 -36.50 -2.34 10.06
C GLU A 2 -36.07 -3.79 9.78
N ARG A 3 -34.82 -4.13 10.15
CA ARG A 3 -34.37 -5.53 10.15
C ARG A 3 -35.13 -6.27 11.27
N GLY A 4 -35.77 -7.36 10.92
CA GLY A 4 -36.51 -8.21 11.84
C GLY A 4 -35.64 -8.77 12.97
N PRO A 5 -36.23 -9.30 14.06
CA PRO A 5 -35.50 -9.84 15.21
C PRO A 5 -35.00 -11.28 14.93
N GLY A 6 -34.04 -11.40 14.01
CA GLY A 6 -33.42 -12.69 13.69
C GLY A 6 -32.11 -12.45 12.98
N GLU A 7 -31.00 -12.93 13.60
CA GLU A 7 -29.62 -12.92 13.12
C GLU A 7 -28.85 -11.60 13.30
N ARG A 8 -28.46 -11.29 14.52
CA ARG A 8 -27.33 -10.39 14.79
C ARG A 8 -26.03 -11.15 14.56
N THR A 9 -25.56 -11.20 13.32
CA THR A 9 -24.27 -11.80 12.93
C THR A 9 -23.11 -10.81 12.97
N ALA A 10 -23.27 -9.63 13.56
CA ALA A 10 -22.27 -8.57 13.60
C ALA A 10 -22.37 -7.77 14.90
N SER A 11 -21.29 -7.08 15.27
CA SER A 11 -21.29 -6.07 16.34
C SER A 11 -22.37 -5.01 16.08
N ALA A 12 -23.03 -4.53 17.14
CA ALA A 12 -24.03 -3.48 17.05
C ALA A 12 -23.40 -2.09 16.82
N LEU A 13 -22.19 -1.87 17.34
CA LEU A 13 -21.51 -0.57 17.32
C LEU A 13 -20.42 -0.47 16.26
N PHE A 14 -19.76 -1.57 15.91
CA PHE A 14 -18.57 -1.56 15.06
C PHE A 14 -18.74 -2.43 13.82
N ALA A 15 -18.50 -1.87 12.64
CA ALA A 15 -18.42 -2.61 11.38
C ALA A 15 -16.97 -2.69 10.90
N GLY A 16 -16.57 -3.85 10.39
CA GLY A 16 -15.25 -4.01 9.78
C GLY A 16 -15.05 -3.02 8.64
N PHE A 17 -13.96 -2.27 8.63
CA PHE A 17 -13.67 -1.26 7.62
C PHE A 17 -12.51 -1.69 6.73
N ARG A 18 -11.28 -1.75 7.24
CA ARG A 18 -10.11 -2.21 6.48
C ARG A 18 -8.93 -2.57 7.37
N ALA A 19 -7.98 -3.34 6.82
CA ALA A 19 -6.68 -3.57 7.45
C ALA A 19 -5.63 -2.59 6.92
N LEU A 20 -4.71 -2.17 7.77
CA LEU A 20 -3.59 -1.29 7.48
C LEU A 20 -2.26 -2.00 7.69
N GLY A 21 -1.22 -1.59 6.95
CA GLY A 21 0.14 -2.05 7.15
C GLY A 21 0.44 -3.43 6.57
N LEU A 22 -0.42 -3.98 5.71
CA LEU A 22 -0.24 -5.24 5.02
C LEU A 22 0.06 -4.98 3.55
N PHE A 23 1.21 -5.43 3.05
CA PHE A 23 1.66 -5.14 1.68
C PHE A 23 2.12 -6.37 0.91
N SER A 24 2.66 -7.37 1.57
CA SER A 24 3.22 -8.57 0.94
C SER A 24 3.30 -9.73 1.93
N SER A 25 3.36 -10.95 1.40
CA SER A 25 3.64 -12.18 2.13
C SER A 25 4.90 -12.86 1.59
N ASP A 26 5.13 -14.09 2.01
CA ASP A 26 6.18 -15.00 1.54
C ASP A 26 5.93 -15.58 0.13
N ILE A 27 4.79 -15.25 -0.48
CA ILE A 27 4.44 -15.68 -1.83
C ILE A 27 5.07 -14.74 -2.87
N PRO A 28 5.67 -15.28 -3.95
CA PRO A 28 6.21 -14.48 -5.04
C PRO A 28 5.15 -13.56 -5.64
N HIS A 29 5.53 -12.31 -5.90
CA HIS A 29 4.67 -11.36 -6.59
C HIS A 29 4.52 -11.73 -8.07
N ALA A 30 3.41 -11.36 -8.67
CA ALA A 30 3.18 -11.45 -10.10
C ALA A 30 3.24 -10.06 -10.76
N VAL A 31 3.96 -9.97 -11.88
CA VAL A 31 4.08 -8.73 -12.66
C VAL A 31 3.32 -8.87 -13.95
N ARG A 32 2.55 -7.85 -14.32
CA ARG A 32 1.90 -7.79 -15.61
C ARG A 32 2.05 -6.41 -16.26
N PHE A 33 2.03 -6.40 -17.57
CA PHE A 33 2.10 -5.20 -18.39
C PHE A 33 0.76 -4.94 -19.06
N SER A 34 0.20 -3.76 -18.85
CA SER A 34 -0.97 -3.30 -19.59
C SER A 34 -0.52 -2.60 -20.86
N ALA A 35 -0.83 -3.19 -22.00
CA ALA A 35 -0.49 -2.62 -23.31
C ALA A 35 -1.25 -1.30 -23.55
N LEU A 36 -2.51 -1.22 -23.13
CA LEU A 36 -3.35 -0.02 -23.26
C LEU A 36 -2.78 1.19 -22.49
N LYS A 37 -2.41 0.99 -21.22
CA LYS A 37 -1.89 2.06 -20.37
C LYS A 37 -0.37 2.21 -20.44
N ARG A 38 0.32 1.28 -21.11
CA ARG A 38 1.80 1.18 -21.18
C ARG A 38 2.44 1.24 -19.79
N ARG A 39 1.85 0.51 -18.81
CA ARG A 39 2.29 0.50 -17.42
C ARG A 39 2.42 -0.91 -16.89
N PHE A 40 3.34 -1.07 -15.96
CA PHE A 40 3.52 -2.29 -15.21
C PHE A 40 2.70 -2.25 -13.92
N TYR A 41 2.05 -3.37 -13.63
CA TYR A 41 1.35 -3.61 -12.38
C TYR A 41 2.00 -4.77 -11.66
N VAL A 42 2.13 -4.63 -10.35
CA VAL A 42 2.65 -5.67 -9.46
C VAL A 42 1.53 -6.11 -8.54
N THR A 43 1.31 -7.41 -8.49
CA THR A 43 0.30 -8.01 -7.62
C THR A 43 1.02 -8.78 -6.51
N THR A 44 0.69 -8.46 -5.25
CA THR A 44 1.24 -9.12 -4.05
C THR A 44 0.13 -9.79 -3.27
N CYS A 45 0.43 -10.92 -2.66
CA CYS A 45 -0.49 -11.64 -1.80
C CYS A 45 -0.51 -11.04 -0.39
N VAL A 46 -1.70 -10.97 0.21
CA VAL A 46 -1.92 -10.56 1.60
C VAL A 46 -3.00 -11.46 2.21
N GLY A 47 -2.60 -12.59 2.78
CA GLY A 47 -3.51 -13.57 3.38
C GLY A 47 -4.56 -14.08 2.39
N LYS A 48 -5.83 -13.78 2.64
CA LYS A 48 -6.99 -14.21 1.82
C LYS A 48 -7.28 -13.33 0.60
N SER A 49 -6.50 -12.30 0.35
CA SER A 49 -6.68 -11.36 -0.76
C SER A 49 -5.34 -10.98 -1.38
N PHE A 50 -5.36 -10.35 -2.54
CA PHE A 50 -4.17 -9.81 -3.16
C PHE A 50 -4.35 -8.34 -3.54
N HIS A 51 -3.25 -7.62 -3.50
CA HIS A 51 -3.17 -6.21 -3.81
C HIS A 51 -2.47 -6.00 -5.14
N THR A 52 -2.99 -5.09 -5.95
CA THR A 52 -2.34 -4.69 -7.21
C THR A 52 -1.87 -3.24 -7.11
N TYR A 53 -0.59 -3.04 -7.39
CA TYR A 53 0.08 -1.73 -7.32
C TYR A 53 0.54 -1.27 -8.69
N ASP A 54 0.41 0.02 -8.97
CA ASP A 54 1.08 0.66 -10.11
C ASP A 54 2.57 0.87 -9.79
N VAL A 55 3.45 0.30 -10.59
CA VAL A 55 4.90 0.39 -10.39
C VAL A 55 5.42 1.84 -10.42
N GLN A 56 4.86 2.69 -11.27
CA GLN A 56 5.34 4.07 -11.43
C GLN A 56 5.19 4.90 -10.16
N LYS A 57 4.09 4.74 -9.43
CA LYS A 57 3.79 5.51 -8.22
C LYS A 57 3.80 4.65 -6.95
N LEU A 58 3.85 3.34 -7.11
CA LEU A 58 3.62 2.34 -6.07
C LEU A 58 2.32 2.64 -5.29
N SER A 59 1.30 3.10 -6.02
CA SER A 59 -0.04 3.34 -5.48
C SER A 59 -0.88 2.08 -5.62
N LEU A 60 -1.70 1.81 -4.62
CA LEU A 60 -2.68 0.72 -4.66
C LEU A 60 -3.71 1.03 -5.74
N VAL A 61 -3.91 0.10 -6.65
CA VAL A 61 -4.85 0.21 -7.79
C VAL A 61 -6.12 -0.57 -7.50
N ALA A 62 -5.98 -1.80 -7.04
CA ALA A 62 -7.11 -2.65 -6.73
C ALA A 62 -6.77 -3.66 -5.63
N VAL A 63 -7.79 -4.13 -4.94
CA VAL A 63 -7.71 -5.24 -4.00
C VAL A 63 -8.75 -6.28 -4.42
N SER A 64 -8.36 -7.54 -4.42
CA SER A 64 -9.25 -8.64 -4.78
C SER A 64 -10.35 -8.84 -3.72
N ASN A 65 -11.45 -9.45 -4.14
CA ASN A 65 -12.40 -10.02 -3.21
C ASN A 65 -11.70 -11.08 -2.34
N SER A 66 -12.11 -11.18 -1.08
CA SER A 66 -11.54 -12.13 -0.14
C SER A 66 -11.89 -13.56 -0.54
N LEU A 67 -10.91 -14.46 -0.49
CA LEU A 67 -11.05 -15.89 -0.70
C LEU A 67 -11.42 -16.61 0.60
N PRO A 68 -11.96 -17.83 0.55
CA PRO A 68 -12.32 -18.60 1.74
C PRO A 68 -11.12 -18.98 2.62
N GLN A 69 -9.98 -19.28 1.98
CA GLN A 69 -8.74 -19.68 2.63
C GLN A 69 -7.59 -18.77 2.20
N ASP A 70 -6.46 -18.87 2.89
CA ASP A 70 -5.27 -18.13 2.54
C ASP A 70 -4.72 -18.56 1.16
N ILE A 71 -4.17 -17.61 0.43
CA ILE A 71 -3.60 -17.85 -0.87
C ILE A 71 -2.26 -18.59 -0.69
N CYS A 72 -2.08 -19.71 -1.41
CA CYS A 72 -0.86 -20.53 -1.37
C CYS A 72 0.12 -20.17 -2.49
N CYS A 73 -0.39 -19.86 -3.68
CA CYS A 73 0.43 -19.41 -4.81
C CYS A 73 -0.38 -18.51 -5.75
N MET A 74 0.33 -17.72 -6.54
CA MET A 74 -0.26 -16.73 -7.41
C MET A 74 0.51 -16.61 -8.71
N ALA A 75 -0.23 -16.43 -9.81
CA ALA A 75 0.33 -16.14 -11.12
C ALA A 75 -0.54 -15.12 -11.85
N ALA A 76 0.01 -14.41 -12.80
CA ALA A 76 -0.75 -13.48 -13.61
C ALA A 76 -0.43 -13.62 -15.10
N ASP A 77 -1.45 -13.46 -15.90
CA ASP A 77 -1.34 -13.28 -17.35
C ASP A 77 -1.67 -11.84 -17.73
N GLY A 78 -1.63 -11.51 -19.01
CA GLY A 78 -1.93 -10.18 -19.53
C GLY A 78 -3.28 -9.62 -19.06
N ARG A 79 -4.29 -10.47 -18.89
CA ARG A 79 -5.68 -10.10 -18.57
C ARG A 79 -6.12 -10.54 -17.18
N LEU A 80 -5.73 -11.72 -16.74
CA LEU A 80 -6.24 -12.39 -15.54
C LEU A 80 -5.15 -12.56 -14.48
N VAL A 81 -5.57 -12.56 -13.23
CA VAL A 81 -4.76 -12.97 -12.09
C VAL A 81 -5.31 -14.27 -11.55
N PHE A 82 -4.46 -15.26 -11.35
CA PHE A 82 -4.80 -16.56 -10.81
C PHE A 82 -4.28 -16.65 -9.38
N ALA A 83 -5.14 -17.07 -8.46
CA ALA A 83 -4.77 -17.28 -7.07
C ALA A 83 -5.29 -18.65 -6.61
N ALA A 84 -4.41 -19.48 -6.05
CA ALA A 84 -4.75 -20.76 -5.47
C ALA A 84 -4.91 -20.64 -3.96
N TYR A 85 -5.91 -21.36 -3.45
CA TYR A 85 -6.22 -21.48 -2.03
C TYR A 85 -6.62 -22.91 -1.71
N GLY A 86 -5.78 -23.60 -0.95
CA GLY A 86 -5.92 -25.02 -0.72
C GLY A 86 -5.84 -25.84 -2.03
N ASN A 87 -6.87 -26.64 -2.31
CA ASN A 87 -6.95 -27.48 -3.50
C ASN A 87 -7.71 -26.86 -4.69
N VAL A 88 -8.07 -25.60 -4.60
CA VAL A 88 -8.84 -24.84 -5.60
C VAL A 88 -8.05 -23.61 -6.02
N PHE A 89 -8.19 -23.20 -7.26
CA PHE A 89 -7.72 -21.87 -7.68
C PHE A 89 -8.79 -21.13 -8.48
N SER A 90 -8.74 -19.82 -8.43
CA SER A 90 -9.68 -18.95 -9.12
C SER A 90 -8.96 -17.95 -10.01
N ALA A 91 -9.60 -17.59 -11.13
CA ALA A 91 -9.16 -16.54 -12.03
C ALA A 91 -9.94 -15.25 -11.75
N PHE A 92 -9.22 -14.16 -11.61
CA PHE A 92 -9.77 -12.84 -11.31
C PHE A 92 -9.67 -11.92 -12.51
N ALA A 93 -10.80 -11.33 -12.90
CA ALA A 93 -10.82 -10.23 -13.86
C ALA A 93 -10.75 -8.88 -13.12
N ARG A 94 -10.22 -7.87 -13.81
CA ARG A 94 -10.10 -6.50 -13.28
C ARG A 94 -9.39 -6.41 -11.92
N ASN A 95 -8.64 -7.44 -11.54
CA ASN A 95 -7.98 -7.59 -10.23
C ASN A 95 -8.92 -7.65 -9.02
N LYS A 96 -10.19 -7.86 -9.19
CA LYS A 96 -11.17 -7.81 -8.11
C LYS A 96 -12.12 -9.01 -8.13
N GLU A 97 -12.77 -9.29 -9.25
CA GLU A 97 -13.88 -10.22 -9.38
C GLU A 97 -13.42 -11.60 -9.80
N VAL A 98 -13.93 -12.63 -9.14
CA VAL A 98 -13.76 -14.02 -9.55
C VAL A 98 -14.60 -14.28 -10.79
N VAL A 99 -13.98 -14.70 -11.88
CA VAL A 99 -14.66 -15.05 -13.12
C VAL A 99 -14.73 -16.56 -13.31
N HIS A 100 -13.63 -17.27 -13.03
CA HIS A 100 -13.53 -18.71 -13.19
C HIS A 100 -13.01 -19.36 -11.91
N THR A 101 -13.51 -20.57 -11.60
CA THR A 101 -13.08 -21.34 -10.44
C THR A 101 -12.81 -22.79 -10.85
N PHE A 102 -11.59 -23.25 -10.62
CA PHE A 102 -11.11 -24.55 -11.04
C PHE A 102 -11.01 -25.50 -9.84
N LYS A 103 -11.69 -26.63 -9.91
CA LYS A 103 -11.77 -27.66 -8.87
C LYS A 103 -11.43 -29.01 -9.45
N GLY A 104 -10.44 -29.73 -8.88
CA GLY A 104 -10.06 -31.06 -9.36
C GLY A 104 -8.84 -31.62 -8.64
N HIS A 105 -8.02 -30.75 -8.04
CA HIS A 105 -6.91 -31.20 -7.19
C HIS A 105 -7.40 -31.82 -5.88
N LYS A 106 -6.70 -32.87 -5.43
CA LYS A 106 -6.97 -33.53 -4.14
C LYS A 106 -6.11 -32.95 -3.02
N ALA A 107 -4.93 -32.46 -3.35
CA ALA A 107 -3.99 -31.87 -2.44
C ALA A 107 -3.83 -30.36 -2.70
N GLU A 108 -3.11 -29.67 -1.81
CA GLU A 108 -2.87 -28.23 -1.89
C GLU A 108 -2.02 -27.86 -3.12
N ILE A 109 -2.43 -26.81 -3.83
CA ILE A 109 -1.76 -26.33 -5.04
C ILE A 109 -0.60 -25.42 -4.61
N HIS A 110 0.61 -25.70 -5.10
CA HIS A 110 1.79 -24.90 -4.76
C HIS A 110 2.44 -24.19 -5.95
N LEU A 111 2.09 -24.54 -7.18
CA LEU A 111 2.59 -23.88 -8.40
C LEU A 111 1.45 -23.61 -9.37
N LEU A 112 1.47 -22.39 -9.94
CA LEU A 112 0.59 -21.95 -11.02
C LEU A 112 1.42 -21.32 -12.12
N GLN A 113 1.14 -21.67 -13.38
CA GLN A 113 1.80 -21.08 -14.54
C GLN A 113 0.78 -20.87 -15.66
N PRO A 114 0.48 -19.62 -16.04
CA PRO A 114 -0.34 -19.34 -17.21
C PRO A 114 0.38 -19.76 -18.49
N PHE A 115 -0.37 -20.29 -19.45
CA PHE A 115 0.14 -20.86 -20.68
C PHE A 115 -0.83 -20.60 -21.84
N GLY A 116 -0.78 -19.42 -22.45
CA GLY A 116 -1.72 -19.00 -23.48
C GLY A 116 -3.18 -19.05 -22.98
N ASP A 117 -4.05 -19.80 -23.66
CA ASP A 117 -5.45 -19.99 -23.24
C ASP A 117 -5.61 -21.08 -22.16
N HIS A 118 -4.51 -21.57 -21.61
CA HIS A 118 -4.49 -22.61 -20.59
C HIS A 118 -3.76 -22.16 -19.34
N VAL A 119 -4.04 -22.80 -18.21
CA VAL A 119 -3.32 -22.64 -16.95
C VAL A 119 -2.86 -24.00 -16.48
N ILE A 120 -1.62 -24.05 -16.06
CA ILE A 120 -1.00 -25.23 -15.47
C ILE A 120 -1.02 -25.07 -13.95
N SER A 121 -1.55 -26.06 -13.25
CA SER A 121 -1.52 -26.13 -11.79
C SER A 121 -0.81 -27.40 -11.33
N VAL A 122 -0.04 -27.30 -10.27
CA VAL A 122 0.68 -28.44 -9.66
C VAL A 122 0.35 -28.47 -8.18
N ASP A 123 -0.03 -29.64 -7.71
CA ASP A 123 -0.29 -29.86 -6.29
C ASP A 123 0.93 -30.45 -5.55
N THR A 124 0.84 -30.51 -4.23
CA THR A 124 1.90 -31.08 -3.36
C THR A 124 2.10 -32.57 -3.57
N ASP A 125 1.14 -33.24 -4.21
CA ASP A 125 1.22 -34.66 -4.60
C ASP A 125 1.91 -34.87 -5.94
N SER A 126 2.43 -33.79 -6.56
CA SER A 126 3.06 -33.81 -7.88
C SER A 126 2.10 -34.25 -9.00
N VAL A 127 0.82 -33.96 -8.83
CA VAL A 127 -0.15 -34.04 -9.91
C VAL A 127 -0.21 -32.72 -10.63
N LEU A 128 0.06 -32.72 -11.93
CA LEU A 128 0.01 -31.57 -12.80
C LEU A 128 -1.27 -31.64 -13.62
N ILE A 129 -2.11 -30.62 -13.54
CA ILE A 129 -3.32 -30.49 -14.34
C ILE A 129 -3.21 -29.25 -15.21
N ILE A 130 -3.61 -29.38 -16.46
CA ILE A 130 -3.71 -28.28 -17.42
C ILE A 130 -5.17 -28.03 -17.68
N TRP A 131 -5.57 -26.78 -17.50
CA TRP A 131 -6.95 -26.33 -17.63
C TRP A 131 -7.09 -25.39 -18.80
N HIS A 132 -8.21 -25.47 -19.49
CA HIS A 132 -8.63 -24.46 -20.44
C HIS A 132 -9.32 -23.30 -19.68
N ILE A 133 -8.86 -22.06 -19.86
CA ILE A 133 -9.29 -20.92 -19.02
C ILE A 133 -10.79 -20.63 -19.17
N TYR A 134 -11.28 -20.62 -20.41
CA TYR A 134 -12.66 -20.19 -20.69
C TYR A 134 -13.73 -21.28 -20.53
N SER A 135 -13.38 -22.55 -20.72
CA SER A 135 -14.32 -23.66 -20.54
C SER A 135 -14.27 -24.28 -19.15
N GLU A 136 -13.27 -23.95 -18.34
CA GLU A 136 -13.02 -24.53 -17.01
C GLU A 136 -12.78 -26.06 -17.02
N GLU A 137 -12.54 -26.64 -18.21
CA GLU A 137 -12.36 -28.07 -18.38
C GLU A 137 -10.90 -28.50 -18.21
N GLU A 138 -10.70 -29.69 -17.68
CA GLU A 138 -9.40 -30.33 -17.60
C GLU A 138 -8.95 -30.77 -19.01
N TYR A 139 -7.88 -30.17 -19.53
CA TYR A 139 -7.31 -30.53 -20.82
C TYR A 139 -6.38 -31.76 -20.71
N LEU A 140 -5.57 -31.84 -19.66
CA LEU A 140 -4.61 -32.91 -19.44
C LEU A 140 -4.27 -33.05 -17.96
N GLN A 141 -4.21 -34.28 -17.48
CA GLN A 141 -3.71 -34.62 -16.15
C GLN A 141 -2.48 -35.50 -16.25
N LEU A 142 -1.40 -35.15 -15.54
CA LEU A 142 -0.17 -35.90 -15.41
C LEU A 142 0.11 -36.16 -13.93
N SER A 143 0.37 -37.38 -13.55
CA SER A 143 0.76 -37.74 -12.19
C SER A 143 2.22 -38.24 -12.18
N PHE A 144 2.99 -37.75 -11.24
CA PHE A 144 4.40 -38.10 -11.05
C PHE A 144 4.56 -38.83 -9.72
N ASP A 145 5.48 -39.80 -9.69
CA ASP A 145 5.85 -40.46 -8.44
C ASP A 145 6.72 -39.51 -7.60
N LYS A 146 6.26 -39.14 -6.43
CA LYS A 146 6.97 -38.21 -5.53
C LYS A 146 8.37 -38.71 -5.14
N SER A 147 8.58 -40.02 -5.09
CA SER A 147 9.87 -40.61 -4.74
C SER A 147 10.92 -40.41 -5.81
N VAL A 148 10.48 -40.33 -7.07
CA VAL A 148 11.34 -40.26 -8.24
C VAL A 148 11.45 -38.83 -8.78
N PHE A 149 10.32 -38.16 -8.87
CA PHE A 149 10.23 -36.83 -9.47
C PHE A 149 9.16 -35.98 -8.77
N LYS A 150 9.54 -35.31 -7.67
CA LYS A 150 8.68 -34.32 -7.00
C LYS A 150 8.88 -32.97 -7.65
N ILE A 151 7.82 -32.43 -8.24
CA ILE A 151 7.86 -31.16 -8.96
C ILE A 151 8.09 -30.02 -7.96
N SER A 152 9.14 -29.23 -8.16
CA SER A 152 9.48 -28.06 -7.34
C SER A 152 9.46 -26.74 -8.12
N ALA A 153 9.61 -26.80 -9.44
CA ALA A 153 9.58 -25.62 -10.28
C ALA A 153 9.03 -25.96 -11.66
N ILE A 154 8.36 -25.00 -12.26
CA ILE A 154 7.77 -25.11 -13.59
C ILE A 154 8.16 -23.91 -14.44
N LEU A 155 8.40 -24.13 -15.72
CA LEU A 155 8.68 -23.08 -16.68
C LEU A 155 8.10 -23.44 -18.05
N HIS A 156 7.45 -22.47 -18.69
CA HIS A 156 7.13 -22.54 -20.11
C HIS A 156 8.15 -21.72 -20.90
N PRO A 157 9.07 -22.36 -21.63
CA PRO A 157 9.99 -21.64 -22.51
C PRO A 157 9.22 -21.00 -23.67
N SER A 158 9.29 -19.67 -23.78
CA SER A 158 8.49 -18.88 -24.75
C SER A 158 8.71 -19.23 -26.21
N THR A 159 9.84 -19.89 -26.54
CA THR A 159 10.18 -20.37 -27.89
C THR A 159 9.59 -21.73 -28.21
N TYR A 160 9.07 -22.44 -27.23
CA TYR A 160 8.51 -23.79 -27.40
C TYR A 160 6.99 -23.79 -27.21
N LEU A 161 6.23 -23.69 -28.28
CA LEU A 161 4.77 -23.47 -28.28
C LEU A 161 3.98 -24.43 -27.38
N ASN A 162 4.31 -25.71 -27.36
CA ASN A 162 3.53 -26.73 -26.62
C ASN A 162 4.39 -27.53 -25.65
N LYS A 163 5.47 -26.96 -25.15
CA LYS A 163 6.41 -27.68 -24.28
C LYS A 163 6.54 -26.98 -22.93
N ILE A 164 6.65 -27.78 -21.89
CA ILE A 164 6.89 -27.32 -20.52
C ILE A 164 8.15 -27.98 -19.97
N LEU A 165 8.89 -27.22 -19.20
CA LEU A 165 10.06 -27.70 -18.47
C LEU A 165 9.71 -27.82 -17.00
N LEU A 166 9.90 -29.02 -16.46
CA LEU A 166 9.63 -29.33 -15.06
C LEU A 166 10.95 -29.54 -14.32
N GLY A 167 11.11 -28.94 -13.18
CA GLY A 167 12.22 -29.16 -12.26
C GLY A 167 11.79 -29.96 -11.05
N SER A 168 12.66 -30.83 -10.55
CA SER A 168 12.37 -31.68 -9.40
C SER A 168 13.21 -31.32 -8.17
N GLU A 169 12.71 -31.66 -6.99
CA GLU A 169 13.47 -31.62 -5.74
C GLU A 169 14.65 -32.58 -5.75
N GLN A 170 14.63 -33.61 -6.58
CA GLN A 170 15.73 -34.56 -6.76
C GLN A 170 16.85 -34.01 -7.69
N GLY A 171 16.61 -32.85 -8.33
CA GLY A 171 17.60 -32.14 -9.12
C GLY A 171 17.61 -32.49 -10.62
N SER A 172 16.67 -33.29 -11.11
CA SER A 172 16.48 -33.60 -12.51
C SER A 172 15.53 -32.62 -13.19
N LEU A 173 15.67 -32.46 -14.50
CA LEU A 173 14.74 -31.71 -15.34
C LEU A 173 14.09 -32.63 -16.36
N GLN A 174 12.82 -32.38 -16.66
CA GLN A 174 12.06 -33.06 -17.70
C GLN A 174 11.40 -32.08 -18.64
N LEU A 175 11.54 -32.34 -19.95
CA LEU A 175 10.86 -31.57 -20.98
C LEU A 175 9.68 -32.37 -21.53
N TRP A 176 8.49 -31.85 -21.34
CA TRP A 176 7.25 -32.51 -21.79
C TRP A 176 6.60 -31.73 -22.92
N ASN A 177 5.97 -32.49 -23.84
CA ASN A 177 5.09 -31.90 -24.84
C ASN A 177 3.64 -32.07 -24.40
N VAL A 178 3.00 -30.94 -24.10
CA VAL A 178 1.59 -30.86 -23.60
C VAL A 178 0.60 -31.42 -24.64
N LYS A 179 0.78 -31.08 -25.93
CA LYS A 179 -0.17 -31.44 -26.99
C LYS A 179 -0.13 -32.95 -27.31
N SER A 180 1.02 -33.58 -27.25
CA SER A 180 1.16 -35.01 -27.56
C SER A 180 1.20 -35.89 -26.31
N ASN A 181 1.15 -35.33 -25.13
CA ASN A 181 1.30 -35.97 -23.82
C ASN A 181 2.51 -36.94 -23.80
N LYS A 182 3.67 -36.44 -24.27
CA LYS A 182 4.90 -37.26 -24.31
C LYS A 182 6.06 -36.57 -23.62
N LEU A 183 6.79 -37.34 -22.84
CA LEU A 183 8.10 -36.94 -22.35
C LEU A 183 9.05 -36.87 -23.54
N LEU A 184 9.63 -35.71 -23.81
CA LEU A 184 10.56 -35.49 -24.90
C LEU A 184 11.99 -35.82 -24.50
N TYR A 185 12.41 -35.33 -23.33
CA TYR A 185 13.76 -35.49 -22.86
C TYR A 185 13.84 -35.39 -21.34
N THR A 186 14.72 -36.20 -20.74
CA THR A 186 15.08 -36.13 -19.32
C THR A 186 16.54 -35.71 -19.22
N PHE A 187 16.76 -34.51 -18.68
CA PHE A 187 18.11 -34.02 -18.40
C PHE A 187 18.68 -34.76 -17.20
N ALA A 188 19.97 -35.08 -17.25
CA ALA A 188 20.66 -35.75 -16.13
C ALA A 188 20.62 -34.92 -14.83
N GLY A 189 20.55 -33.61 -14.99
CA GLY A 189 20.36 -32.67 -13.88
C GLY A 189 21.55 -32.64 -12.92
N TRP A 190 21.21 -32.30 -11.69
CA TRP A 190 22.20 -32.14 -10.62
C TRP A 190 21.74 -32.93 -9.38
N LYS A 191 22.69 -33.33 -8.52
CA LYS A 191 22.37 -34.09 -7.31
C LYS A 191 21.69 -33.25 -6.20
N VAL A 192 21.27 -32.04 -6.51
CA VAL A 192 20.71 -31.07 -5.58
C VAL A 192 19.40 -30.54 -6.15
N GLY A 193 18.39 -30.39 -5.31
CA GLY A 193 17.05 -29.98 -5.73
C GLY A 193 17.03 -28.65 -6.46
N VAL A 194 16.17 -28.58 -7.48
CA VAL A 194 15.86 -27.33 -8.20
C VAL A 194 14.88 -26.52 -7.38
N THR A 195 15.19 -25.24 -7.17
CA THR A 195 14.33 -24.30 -6.41
C THR A 195 13.67 -23.24 -7.26
N ALA A 196 14.33 -22.83 -8.36
CA ALA A 196 13.82 -21.80 -9.24
C ALA A 196 14.21 -22.10 -10.70
N LEU A 197 13.29 -21.85 -11.61
CA LEU A 197 13.50 -21.91 -13.05
C LEU A 197 13.10 -20.58 -13.67
N GLN A 198 13.98 -20.00 -14.48
CA GLN A 198 13.71 -18.75 -15.19
C GLN A 198 14.31 -18.79 -16.59
N GLN A 199 13.52 -18.41 -17.59
CA GLN A 199 14.05 -18.31 -18.95
C GLN A 199 14.99 -17.11 -19.05
N ALA A 200 16.17 -17.31 -19.64
CA ALA A 200 17.07 -16.24 -20.03
C ALA A 200 16.52 -15.50 -21.27
N PRO A 201 16.92 -14.25 -21.51
CA PRO A 201 16.58 -13.53 -22.74
C PRO A 201 17.14 -14.18 -24.02
N ALA A 202 18.08 -15.12 -23.90
CA ALA A 202 18.60 -15.88 -25.00
C ALA A 202 17.71 -17.09 -25.35
N VAL A 203 17.67 -17.47 -26.63
CA VAL A 203 16.89 -18.63 -27.12
C VAL A 203 17.45 -19.91 -26.53
N ASP A 204 16.57 -20.84 -26.15
CA ASP A 204 16.89 -22.17 -25.62
C ASP A 204 17.72 -22.19 -24.32
N VAL A 205 17.87 -21.05 -23.64
CA VAL A 205 18.69 -20.94 -22.43
C VAL A 205 17.80 -20.66 -21.20
N VAL A 206 18.07 -21.45 -20.16
CA VAL A 206 17.34 -21.35 -18.88
C VAL A 206 18.32 -21.21 -17.72
N ALA A 207 17.99 -20.38 -16.76
CA ALA A 207 18.66 -20.37 -15.47
C ALA A 207 17.98 -21.33 -14.51
N VAL A 208 18.76 -22.16 -13.88
CA VAL A 208 18.35 -23.15 -12.88
C VAL A 208 18.97 -22.78 -11.54
N GLY A 209 18.13 -22.40 -10.58
CA GLY A 209 18.52 -22.17 -9.19
C GLY A 209 18.47 -23.47 -8.40
N LEU A 210 19.50 -23.75 -7.63
CA LEU A 210 19.62 -24.96 -6.83
C LEU A 210 19.56 -24.67 -5.33
N MET A 211 19.16 -25.67 -4.57
CA MET A 211 19.09 -25.61 -3.11
C MET A 211 20.49 -25.41 -2.46
N SER A 212 21.58 -25.75 -3.18
CA SER A 212 22.96 -25.49 -2.74
C SER A 212 23.41 -24.02 -2.87
N GLY A 213 22.58 -23.13 -3.43
CA GLY A 213 22.98 -21.76 -3.76
C GLY A 213 23.73 -21.63 -5.08
N GLN A 214 23.81 -22.69 -5.88
CA GLN A 214 24.35 -22.60 -7.22
C GLN A 214 23.29 -22.16 -8.23
N ILE A 215 23.70 -21.36 -9.19
CA ILE A 215 22.88 -20.94 -10.34
C ILE A 215 23.57 -21.49 -11.58
N ILE A 216 22.82 -22.19 -12.39
CA ILE A 216 23.33 -22.82 -13.59
C ILE A 216 22.58 -22.26 -14.79
N ILE A 217 23.33 -21.71 -15.73
CA ILE A 217 22.79 -21.29 -17.02
C ILE A 217 22.96 -22.48 -17.97
N HIS A 218 21.84 -23.06 -18.39
CA HIS A 218 21.78 -24.31 -19.14
C HIS A 218 21.07 -24.12 -20.47
N ASN A 219 21.63 -24.67 -21.53
CA ASN A 219 21.00 -24.71 -22.85
C ASN A 219 20.16 -25.99 -22.99
N ILE A 220 18.85 -25.83 -23.12
CA ILE A 220 17.88 -26.93 -23.19
C ILE A 220 18.02 -27.74 -24.48
N LYS A 221 18.40 -27.09 -25.59
CA LYS A 221 18.47 -27.74 -26.91
C LYS A 221 19.64 -28.68 -27.04
N PHE A 222 20.77 -28.34 -26.46
CA PHE A 222 22.02 -29.09 -26.58
C PHE A 222 22.41 -29.85 -25.30
N ASP A 223 21.62 -29.75 -24.23
CA ASP A 223 21.93 -30.31 -22.91
C ASP A 223 23.32 -29.90 -22.41
N GLU A 224 23.66 -28.62 -22.59
CA GLU A 224 24.98 -28.09 -22.25
C GLU A 224 24.89 -27.02 -21.18
N THR A 225 25.74 -27.09 -20.18
CA THR A 225 25.88 -26.06 -19.17
C THR A 225 26.80 -24.96 -19.67
N LEU A 226 26.26 -23.76 -19.87
CA LEU A 226 27.01 -22.61 -20.38
C LEU A 226 27.81 -21.90 -19.27
N MET A 227 27.20 -21.69 -18.10
CA MET A 227 27.80 -20.96 -16.98
C MET A 227 27.33 -21.52 -15.64
N LYS A 228 28.18 -21.37 -14.62
CA LYS A 228 27.90 -21.73 -13.23
C LYS A 228 28.29 -20.57 -12.32
N PHE A 229 27.36 -20.17 -11.46
CA PHE A 229 27.58 -19.18 -10.43
C PHE A 229 27.29 -19.79 -9.07
N ARG A 230 27.84 -19.25 -8.01
CA ARG A 230 27.61 -19.72 -6.66
C ARG A 230 27.43 -18.56 -5.69
N GLN A 231 26.39 -18.62 -4.88
CA GLN A 231 26.20 -17.76 -3.73
C GLN A 231 26.25 -18.58 -2.42
N ASP A 232 26.83 -17.98 -1.37
CA ASP A 232 27.02 -18.67 -0.09
C ASP A 232 25.90 -18.32 0.94
N TRP A 233 24.80 -17.74 0.48
CA TRP A 233 23.71 -17.27 1.36
C TRP A 233 22.50 -18.24 1.41
N GLY A 234 22.70 -19.48 1.06
CA GLY A 234 21.66 -20.51 1.03
C GLY A 234 21.00 -20.70 -0.35
N PRO A 235 19.84 -21.38 -0.38
CA PRO A 235 19.12 -21.69 -1.62
C PRO A 235 18.81 -20.46 -2.47
N ILE A 236 18.69 -20.66 -3.76
CA ILE A 236 18.19 -19.61 -4.67
C ILE A 236 16.67 -19.56 -4.53
N THR A 237 16.12 -18.40 -4.16
CA THR A 237 14.67 -18.25 -4.03
C THR A 237 14.00 -17.78 -5.32
N SER A 238 14.67 -16.90 -6.05
CA SER A 238 14.15 -16.36 -7.32
C SER A 238 15.29 -15.84 -8.19
N ILE A 239 15.10 -15.86 -9.51
CA ILE A 239 16.07 -15.41 -10.50
C ILE A 239 15.34 -14.49 -11.48
N SER A 240 16.00 -13.43 -11.92
CA SER A 240 15.50 -12.57 -13.00
C SER A 240 16.63 -11.97 -13.81
N PHE A 241 16.37 -11.74 -15.09
CA PHE A 241 17.34 -11.17 -16.04
C PHE A 241 16.95 -9.73 -16.39
N ARG A 242 17.95 -8.88 -16.50
CA ARG A 242 17.81 -7.52 -16.99
C ARG A 242 17.65 -7.52 -18.51
N THR A 243 16.70 -6.75 -19.03
CA THR A 243 16.37 -6.77 -20.48
C THR A 243 16.51 -5.39 -21.13
N ASP A 244 17.15 -4.45 -20.48
CA ASP A 244 17.42 -3.10 -20.98
C ASP A 244 18.75 -2.97 -21.76
N GLY A 245 19.37 -4.10 -22.13
CA GLY A 245 20.62 -4.17 -22.88
C GLY A 245 21.87 -4.44 -22.05
N HIS A 246 21.75 -4.54 -20.74
CA HIS A 246 22.83 -4.97 -19.86
C HIS A 246 22.74 -6.47 -19.56
N PRO A 247 23.82 -7.26 -19.71
CA PRO A 247 23.82 -8.71 -19.50
C PRO A 247 23.91 -9.06 -18.01
N VAL A 248 22.95 -8.60 -17.21
CA VAL A 248 22.93 -8.76 -15.76
C VAL A 248 21.81 -9.69 -15.32
N MET A 249 22.16 -10.63 -14.44
CA MET A 249 21.24 -11.52 -13.76
C MET A 249 21.20 -11.16 -12.27
N ALA A 250 19.99 -11.10 -11.70
CA ALA A 250 19.82 -10.98 -10.27
C ALA A 250 19.30 -12.30 -9.68
N ALA A 251 19.82 -12.66 -8.51
CA ALA A 251 19.41 -13.84 -7.75
C ALA A 251 19.09 -13.48 -6.30
N GLY A 252 17.95 -13.93 -5.81
CA GLY A 252 17.48 -13.74 -4.44
C GLY A 252 17.94 -14.86 -3.51
N SER A 253 18.04 -14.54 -2.21
CA SER A 253 18.41 -15.48 -1.15
C SER A 253 17.42 -15.49 0.00
N PRO A 254 17.35 -16.54 0.82
CA PRO A 254 16.52 -16.58 2.00
C PRO A 254 17.00 -15.65 3.13
N CYS A 255 18.24 -15.15 3.04
CA CYS A 255 18.77 -14.15 3.99
C CYS A 255 18.43 -12.71 3.62
N GLY A 256 17.64 -12.47 2.58
CA GLY A 256 17.27 -11.13 2.14
C GLY A 256 18.36 -10.40 1.33
N HIS A 257 19.33 -11.11 0.82
CA HIS A 257 20.40 -10.54 -0.02
C HIS A 257 20.13 -10.79 -1.49
N ILE A 258 20.54 -9.88 -2.36
CA ILE A 258 20.45 -10.02 -3.81
C ILE A 258 21.86 -9.99 -4.38
N GLY A 259 22.22 -11.04 -5.14
CA GLY A 259 23.44 -11.10 -5.93
C GLY A 259 23.17 -10.61 -7.35
N LEU A 260 24.03 -9.74 -7.86
CA LEU A 260 24.01 -9.24 -9.24
C LEU A 260 25.22 -9.79 -9.98
N TRP A 261 24.96 -10.55 -11.03
CA TRP A 261 25.98 -11.27 -11.80
C TRP A 261 26.05 -10.72 -13.23
N ASP A 262 27.26 -10.46 -13.69
CA ASP A 262 27.53 -10.18 -15.10
C ASP A 262 27.67 -11.49 -15.87
N LEU A 263 26.92 -11.61 -16.95
CA LEU A 263 26.94 -12.81 -17.79
C LEU A 263 28.05 -12.78 -18.86
N GLU A 264 28.52 -11.60 -19.27
CA GLU A 264 29.64 -11.45 -20.19
C GLU A 264 30.98 -11.80 -19.49
N ASP A 265 31.25 -11.07 -18.41
CA ASP A 265 32.49 -11.24 -17.62
C ASP A 265 32.46 -12.45 -16.71
N ARG A 266 31.29 -13.09 -16.51
CA ARG A 266 31.05 -14.22 -15.59
C ARG A 266 31.47 -13.91 -14.15
N LYS A 267 31.24 -12.67 -13.72
CA LYS A 267 31.66 -12.16 -12.41
C LYS A 267 30.48 -11.64 -11.60
N LEU A 268 30.66 -11.61 -10.28
CA LEU A 268 29.75 -10.89 -9.39
C LEU A 268 30.01 -9.39 -9.52
N ILE A 269 29.00 -8.63 -9.98
CA ILE A 269 29.07 -7.17 -10.07
C ILE A 269 28.93 -6.56 -8.69
N ASN A 270 27.85 -6.91 -8.01
CA ASN A 270 27.50 -6.30 -6.74
C ASN A 270 26.66 -7.24 -5.85
N GLN A 271 26.70 -6.96 -4.55
CA GLN A 271 25.91 -7.63 -3.54
C GLN A 271 25.02 -6.62 -2.82
N MET A 272 23.72 -6.66 -3.07
CA MET A 272 22.77 -5.85 -2.32
C MET A 272 22.46 -6.56 -1.00
N ARG A 273 23.24 -6.27 0.04
CA ARG A 273 23.06 -6.87 1.36
C ARG A 273 21.91 -6.20 2.10
N ASN A 274 21.11 -7.00 2.80
CA ASN A 274 19.92 -6.54 3.53
C ASN A 274 18.93 -5.79 2.62
N ALA A 275 18.78 -6.25 1.38
CA ALA A 275 17.74 -5.76 0.48
C ALA A 275 16.35 -6.01 1.07
N HIS A 276 16.16 -7.12 1.79
CA HIS A 276 15.03 -7.42 2.68
C HIS A 276 15.56 -7.89 4.04
N SER A 277 14.72 -7.78 5.09
CA SER A 277 15.09 -8.25 6.44
C SER A 277 14.88 -9.76 6.62
N THR A 278 14.11 -10.38 5.74
CA THR A 278 13.78 -11.81 5.69
C THR A 278 14.01 -12.36 4.28
N ALA A 279 13.54 -13.57 4.01
CA ALA A 279 13.64 -14.21 2.71
C ALA A 279 13.02 -13.36 1.59
N ILE A 280 13.68 -13.33 0.45
CA ILE A 280 13.14 -12.76 -0.78
C ILE A 280 12.19 -13.78 -1.39
N ALA A 281 10.92 -13.47 -1.48
CA ALA A 281 9.91 -14.33 -2.08
C ALA A 281 9.94 -14.26 -3.60
N GLY A 282 9.92 -13.06 -4.14
CA GLY A 282 9.94 -12.80 -5.57
C GLY A 282 10.92 -11.70 -5.97
N LEU A 283 11.44 -11.82 -7.18
CA LEU A 283 12.39 -10.88 -7.77
C LEU A 283 12.15 -10.82 -9.28
N THR A 284 11.84 -9.64 -9.82
CA THR A 284 11.52 -9.50 -11.25
C THR A 284 12.04 -8.18 -11.80
N PHE A 285 12.89 -8.23 -12.82
CA PHE A 285 13.22 -7.06 -13.62
C PHE A 285 12.07 -6.72 -14.56
N LEU A 286 11.77 -5.44 -14.66
CA LEU A 286 10.78 -4.96 -15.61
C LEU A 286 11.33 -4.96 -17.02
N HIS A 287 10.48 -5.29 -17.97
CA HIS A 287 10.89 -5.41 -19.36
C HIS A 287 11.34 -4.06 -19.93
N ARG A 288 12.56 -4.01 -20.46
CA ARG A 288 13.22 -2.81 -21.02
C ARG A 288 13.35 -1.61 -20.07
N GLU A 289 13.12 -1.78 -18.79
CA GLU A 289 13.34 -0.75 -17.79
C GLU A 289 14.46 -1.14 -16.83
N PRO A 290 15.28 -0.18 -16.36
CA PRO A 290 16.32 -0.46 -15.37
C PRO A 290 15.74 -0.59 -13.95
N LEU A 291 14.57 -1.21 -13.83
CA LEU A 291 13.85 -1.34 -12.58
C LEU A 291 13.72 -2.81 -12.18
N LEU A 292 13.99 -3.06 -10.91
CA LEU A 292 13.82 -4.37 -10.28
C LEU A 292 12.74 -4.24 -9.20
N VAL A 293 11.76 -5.11 -9.26
CA VAL A 293 10.74 -5.25 -8.22
C VAL A 293 11.09 -6.44 -7.35
N THR A 294 11.02 -6.28 -6.05
CA THR A 294 11.27 -7.34 -5.07
C THR A 294 10.22 -7.33 -3.99
N ASN A 295 9.75 -8.49 -3.59
CA ASN A 295 8.95 -8.67 -2.40
C ASN A 295 9.58 -9.72 -1.49
N GLY A 296 9.34 -9.58 -0.20
CA GLY A 296 9.86 -10.48 0.80
C GLY A 296 8.82 -10.83 1.86
N ALA A 297 9.12 -11.86 2.64
CA ALA A 297 8.34 -12.25 3.80
C ALA A 297 8.40 -11.20 4.94
N ASP A 298 9.17 -10.11 4.76
CA ASP A 298 9.23 -8.96 5.67
C ASP A 298 8.08 -7.95 5.46
N ASN A 299 7.00 -8.38 4.80
CA ASN A 299 5.85 -7.53 4.51
C ASN A 299 6.26 -6.24 3.77
N ALA A 300 7.22 -6.33 2.86
CA ALA A 300 7.73 -5.22 2.09
C ALA A 300 7.73 -5.48 0.60
N LEU A 301 7.32 -4.46 -0.16
CA LEU A 301 7.42 -4.38 -1.60
C LEU A 301 8.37 -3.24 -1.94
N ARG A 302 9.44 -3.52 -2.68
CA ARG A 302 10.50 -2.57 -3.00
C ARG A 302 10.76 -2.50 -4.49
N ILE A 303 11.05 -1.30 -4.98
CA ILE A 303 11.45 -1.04 -6.36
C ILE A 303 12.84 -0.42 -6.33
N TRP A 304 13.74 -1.05 -7.05
CA TRP A 304 15.14 -0.64 -7.17
C TRP A 304 15.40 -0.11 -8.57
N ILE A 305 16.21 0.94 -8.69
CA ILE A 305 16.65 1.49 -9.96
C ILE A 305 18.15 1.29 -10.13
N PHE A 306 18.54 0.91 -11.35
CA PHE A 306 19.92 0.65 -11.75
C PHE A 306 20.38 1.73 -12.74
N ASP A 307 20.55 2.96 -12.26
CA ASP A 307 20.95 4.13 -13.04
C ASP A 307 22.43 4.50 -12.86
N GLY A 308 23.13 3.86 -11.93
CA GLY A 308 24.54 4.11 -11.63
C GLY A 308 25.50 3.37 -12.56
N PRO A 309 26.68 3.97 -12.84
CA PRO A 309 27.70 3.36 -13.71
C PRO A 309 28.32 2.09 -13.12
N ALA A 310 28.27 1.91 -11.80
CA ALA A 310 28.81 0.74 -11.10
C ALA A 310 27.81 -0.43 -11.01
N GLY A 311 26.65 -0.34 -11.66
CA GLY A 311 25.62 -1.38 -11.60
C GLY A 311 24.99 -1.54 -10.21
N GLU A 312 25.11 -0.54 -9.34
CA GLU A 312 24.50 -0.56 -8.00
C GLU A 312 22.98 -0.29 -8.08
N GLY A 313 22.21 -1.15 -7.39
CA GLY A 313 20.78 -0.93 -7.22
C GLY A 313 20.49 0.10 -6.13
N ARG A 314 19.81 1.18 -6.47
CA ARG A 314 19.35 2.21 -5.52
C ARG A 314 17.87 2.05 -5.26
N LEU A 315 17.45 2.07 -4.00
CA LEU A 315 16.04 2.00 -3.63
C LEU A 315 15.29 3.24 -4.16
N LEU A 316 14.36 3.03 -5.08
CA LEU A 316 13.57 4.08 -5.68
C LEU A 316 12.29 4.35 -4.88
N ARG A 317 11.53 3.28 -4.59
CA ARG A 317 10.26 3.32 -3.87
C ARG A 317 10.08 2.05 -3.06
N PHE A 318 9.31 2.17 -2.00
CA PHE A 318 8.95 1.01 -1.19
C PHE A 318 7.60 1.19 -0.52
N ARG A 319 6.97 0.07 -0.20
CA ARG A 319 5.89 -0.08 0.75
C ARG A 319 6.36 -1.09 1.79
N MET A 320 6.23 -0.74 3.05
CA MET A 320 6.73 -1.58 4.12
C MET A 320 5.78 -1.52 5.30
N GLY A 321 5.39 -2.68 5.78
CA GLY A 321 4.71 -2.89 7.04
C GLY A 321 5.66 -3.45 8.10
N HIS A 322 5.11 -3.94 9.18
CA HIS A 322 5.87 -4.67 10.19
C HIS A 322 6.21 -6.08 9.69
N SER A 323 7.41 -6.54 10.02
CA SER A 323 7.90 -7.87 9.68
C SER A 323 7.65 -8.92 10.76
N ALA A 324 7.15 -8.49 11.92
CA ALA A 324 6.80 -9.35 13.04
C ALA A 324 5.50 -8.86 13.69
N PRO A 325 4.82 -9.68 14.50
CA PRO A 325 3.57 -9.30 15.15
C PRO A 325 3.66 -8.00 15.94
N LEU A 326 2.54 -7.30 16.00
CA LEU A 326 2.42 -6.02 16.70
C LEU A 326 2.42 -6.23 18.21
N THR A 327 3.11 -5.35 18.92
CA THR A 327 3.14 -5.35 20.41
C THR A 327 2.22 -4.30 21.00
N LYS A 328 2.18 -3.09 20.41
CA LYS A 328 1.34 -1.98 20.91
C LYS A 328 0.91 -1.07 19.76
N ILE A 329 -0.34 -0.58 19.84
CA ILE A 329 -0.87 0.43 18.90
C ILE A 329 -1.53 1.57 19.68
N ARG A 330 -1.40 2.80 19.20
CA ARG A 330 -2.11 3.98 19.72
C ARG A 330 -2.34 5.00 18.60
N TYR A 331 -3.47 5.68 18.62
CA TYR A 331 -3.67 6.86 17.78
C TYR A 331 -2.68 7.96 18.15
N TYR A 332 -2.23 8.69 17.15
CA TYR A 332 -1.31 9.81 17.30
C TYR A 332 -1.93 11.09 16.72
N GLY A 333 -1.85 12.18 17.49
CA GLY A 333 -2.47 13.45 17.14
C GLY A 333 -3.99 13.47 17.34
N GLN A 334 -4.54 14.65 17.44
CA GLN A 334 -5.97 14.83 17.72
C GLN A 334 -6.87 14.62 16.49
N ASN A 335 -6.29 14.60 15.29
CA ASN A 335 -7.04 14.46 14.03
C ASN A 335 -7.49 13.03 13.71
N GLY A 336 -7.10 12.02 14.49
CA GLY A 336 -7.46 10.62 14.26
C GLY A 336 -6.93 10.00 12.95
N GLN A 337 -6.00 10.68 12.27
CA GLN A 337 -5.52 10.25 10.96
C GLN A 337 -4.28 9.34 11.00
N GLN A 338 -3.60 9.26 12.12
CA GLN A 338 -2.36 8.51 12.26
C GLN A 338 -2.43 7.52 13.42
N ILE A 339 -1.94 6.31 13.19
CA ILE A 339 -1.80 5.27 14.20
C ILE A 339 -0.33 4.93 14.32
N LEU A 340 0.24 5.12 15.50
CA LEU A 340 1.57 4.60 15.84
C LEU A 340 1.45 3.12 16.20
N SER A 341 2.36 2.33 15.69
CA SER A 341 2.45 0.91 15.95
C SER A 341 3.88 0.49 16.29
N ALA A 342 4.00 -0.33 17.29
CA ALA A 342 5.22 -0.99 17.69
C ALA A 342 5.12 -2.50 17.40
N SER A 343 6.23 -3.14 17.08
CA SER A 343 6.28 -4.55 16.73
C SER A 343 7.44 -5.28 17.42
N GLN A 344 7.37 -6.59 17.42
CA GLN A 344 8.44 -7.48 17.89
C GLN A 344 9.73 -7.36 17.06
N ASP A 345 9.67 -6.76 15.87
CA ASP A 345 10.85 -6.45 15.07
C ASP A 345 11.71 -5.28 15.62
N GLY A 346 11.25 -4.61 16.68
CA GLY A 346 11.91 -3.46 17.30
C GLY A 346 11.77 -2.16 16.49
N THR A 347 10.80 -2.10 15.56
CA THR A 347 10.48 -0.89 14.78
C THR A 347 9.26 -0.18 15.33
N LEU A 348 9.26 1.12 15.16
CA LEU A 348 8.06 1.95 15.26
C LEU A 348 7.65 2.42 13.86
N GLN A 349 6.38 2.29 13.55
CA GLN A 349 5.78 2.76 12.30
C GLN A 349 4.54 3.59 12.57
N SER A 350 4.20 4.43 11.61
CA SER A 350 2.95 5.18 11.61
C SER A 350 2.16 4.84 10.37
N PHE A 351 0.92 4.40 10.57
CA PHE A 351 -0.02 4.10 9.50
C PHE A 351 -1.10 5.17 9.43
N SER A 352 -1.35 5.67 8.22
CA SER A 352 -2.42 6.64 7.99
C SER A 352 -3.76 5.94 7.76
N THR A 353 -4.80 6.43 8.43
CA THR A 353 -6.18 5.97 8.22
C THR A 353 -6.78 6.47 6.91
N VAL A 354 -6.21 7.49 6.28
CA VAL A 354 -6.74 8.11 5.04
C VAL A 354 -6.08 7.51 3.80
N HIS A 355 -4.76 7.65 3.68
CA HIS A 355 -4.01 7.17 2.52
C HIS A 355 -2.69 6.52 2.93
N GLU A 356 -2.40 5.36 2.37
CA GLU A 356 -1.13 4.64 2.59
C GLU A 356 0.13 5.44 2.20
N LYS A 357 -0.02 6.46 1.36
CA LYS A 357 1.08 7.35 0.97
C LYS A 357 1.70 8.09 2.15
N PHE A 358 0.92 8.31 3.20
CA PHE A 358 1.35 9.03 4.41
C PHE A 358 1.92 8.11 5.49
N ASN A 359 2.02 6.81 5.21
CA ASN A 359 2.68 5.88 6.11
C ASN A 359 4.15 6.25 6.26
N LYS A 360 4.64 6.24 7.50
CA LYS A 360 6.02 6.57 7.84
C LYS A 360 6.64 5.44 8.66
N SER A 361 7.87 5.08 8.35
CA SER A 361 8.67 4.24 9.22
C SER A 361 9.62 5.13 10.04
N LEU A 362 9.53 5.04 11.35
CA LEU A 362 10.47 5.73 12.25
C LEU A 362 11.80 4.96 12.35
N GLY A 363 11.87 3.78 11.73
CA GLY A 363 13.06 2.97 11.60
C GLY A 363 13.33 2.05 12.77
N HIS A 364 14.54 1.50 12.80
CA HIS A 364 15.02 0.64 13.88
C HIS A 364 15.87 1.43 14.87
N GLY A 365 15.68 1.21 16.15
CA GLY A 365 16.61 1.69 17.16
C GLY A 365 17.95 0.95 17.10
N LEU A 366 19.07 1.66 17.09
CA LEU A 366 20.41 1.08 17.14
C LEU A 366 21.13 1.47 18.44
N ILE A 367 21.64 0.47 19.14
CA ILE A 367 22.50 0.70 20.31
C ILE A 367 23.88 1.14 19.81
N ASN A 368 24.33 2.36 20.17
CA ASN A 368 25.66 2.89 19.83
C ASN A 368 26.00 3.01 18.33
N LYS A 369 25.32 3.88 17.61
CA LYS A 369 25.64 4.23 16.20
C LYS A 369 27.13 4.51 15.94
N LYS A 370 27.84 5.13 16.90
CA LYS A 370 29.28 5.44 16.77
C LYS A 370 30.19 4.19 16.81
N ARG A 371 29.82 3.16 17.60
CA ARG A 371 30.58 1.91 17.73
C ARG A 371 30.39 1.01 16.50
N VAL A 372 29.20 1.00 15.92
CA VAL A 372 28.88 0.30 14.68
C VAL A 372 29.69 0.86 13.51
N LYS A 373 29.70 2.20 13.35
CA LYS A 373 30.50 2.86 12.31
C LYS A 373 32.01 2.63 12.46
N ARG A 374 32.55 2.62 13.71
CA ARG A 374 33.97 2.40 13.95
C ARG A 374 34.45 0.96 13.74
N LYS A 375 33.60 -0.03 13.95
CA LYS A 375 33.99 -1.44 13.86
C LYS A 375 33.65 -2.12 12.52
N GLY A 376 32.98 -1.43 11.60
CA GLY A 376 32.56 -2.01 10.32
C GLY A 376 31.74 -3.31 10.51
N LEU A 377 31.01 -3.43 11.64
CA LEU A 377 30.31 -4.65 12.00
C LEU A 377 29.19 -4.90 10.97
N GLN A 378 29.36 -5.89 10.14
CA GLN A 378 28.43 -6.31 9.11
C GLN A 378 27.16 -6.96 9.70
N ASN A 379 27.18 -7.43 10.95
CA ASN A 379 26.06 -8.07 11.61
C ASN A 379 25.24 -7.04 12.41
N THR A 380 24.33 -6.36 11.73
CA THR A 380 23.46 -5.31 12.31
C THR A 380 22.43 -5.85 13.31
N MET A 381 22.12 -7.15 13.27
CA MET A 381 21.12 -7.78 14.14
C MET A 381 21.47 -7.71 15.63
N SER A 382 22.73 -7.90 15.99
CA SER A 382 23.19 -7.87 17.38
C SER A 382 23.22 -6.49 18.03
N VAL A 383 22.96 -5.44 17.23
CA VAL A 383 23.08 -4.03 17.66
C VAL A 383 21.71 -3.33 17.65
N ARG A 384 20.66 -4.00 17.20
CA ARG A 384 19.29 -3.48 17.23
C ARG A 384 18.75 -3.45 18.65
N LEU A 385 17.87 -2.49 18.93
CA LEU A 385 17.12 -2.46 20.18
C LEU A 385 16.15 -3.65 20.22
N PRO A 386 15.93 -4.25 21.41
CA PRO A 386 14.90 -5.26 21.59
C PRO A 386 13.50 -4.74 21.24
N PRO A 387 12.51 -5.65 21.09
CA PRO A 387 11.12 -5.27 20.86
C PRO A 387 10.62 -4.20 21.82
N VAL A 388 9.79 -3.31 21.29
CA VAL A 388 9.10 -2.31 22.10
C VAL A 388 7.94 -2.99 22.80
N THR A 389 7.87 -2.91 24.13
CA THR A 389 6.79 -3.47 24.93
C THR A 389 5.67 -2.48 25.14
N GLU A 390 6.01 -1.24 25.45
CA GLU A 390 5.07 -0.15 25.64
C GLU A 390 5.66 1.17 25.17
N PHE A 391 4.82 2.06 24.70
CA PHE A 391 5.21 3.43 24.35
C PHE A 391 4.12 4.43 24.72
N ALA A 392 4.54 5.65 25.01
CA ALA A 392 3.69 6.82 25.14
C ALA A 392 4.09 7.87 24.10
N ALA A 393 3.12 8.62 23.61
CA ALA A 393 3.33 9.63 22.58
C ALA A 393 2.48 10.87 22.87
N GLU A 394 3.07 12.06 22.66
CA GLU A 394 2.38 13.35 22.83
C GLU A 394 2.81 14.31 21.71
N GLU A 395 1.83 14.96 21.09
CA GLU A 395 2.02 15.85 19.94
C GLU A 395 2.42 17.30 20.36
N ALA A 396 2.11 17.71 21.60
CA ALA A 396 2.14 19.10 22.03
C ALA A 396 3.49 19.84 21.79
N ARG A 397 4.62 19.14 21.78
CA ARG A 397 5.98 19.70 21.57
C ARG A 397 6.77 18.98 20.48
N GLU A 398 6.10 18.41 19.53
CA GLU A 398 6.73 17.63 18.45
C GLU A 398 7.71 18.43 17.62
N SER A 399 7.47 19.72 17.41
CA SER A 399 8.36 20.64 16.69
C SER A 399 9.67 20.94 17.43
N ASP A 400 9.63 20.90 18.75
CA ASP A 400 10.71 21.38 19.61
C ASP A 400 11.68 20.24 20.00
N TRP A 401 11.16 19.11 20.44
CA TRP A 401 11.92 17.92 20.85
C TRP A 401 11.17 16.61 20.57
N ASP A 402 11.76 15.49 20.98
CA ASP A 402 11.19 14.16 20.77
C ASP A 402 9.89 13.98 21.56
N GLY A 403 8.81 13.62 20.90
CA GLY A 403 7.47 13.49 21.49
C GLY A 403 7.04 12.04 21.83
N ILE A 404 7.89 11.04 21.57
CA ILE A 404 7.57 9.61 21.81
C ILE A 404 8.65 9.02 22.70
N VAL A 405 8.22 8.22 23.71
CA VAL A 405 9.11 7.41 24.57
C VAL A 405 8.68 5.97 24.48
N ALA A 406 9.64 5.06 24.26
CA ALA A 406 9.39 3.64 24.15
C ALA A 406 10.22 2.83 25.14
N CYS A 407 9.56 1.90 25.84
CA CYS A 407 10.16 0.87 26.67
C CYS A 407 10.51 -0.35 25.84
N HIS A 408 11.64 -0.99 26.11
CA HIS A 408 12.13 -2.15 25.39
C HIS A 408 12.18 -3.39 26.28
N GLN A 409 11.85 -4.54 25.70
CA GLN A 409 11.86 -5.82 26.40
C GLN A 409 13.23 -6.11 27.03
N GLY A 410 13.23 -6.39 28.34
CA GLY A 410 14.44 -6.73 29.07
C GLY A 410 15.46 -5.60 29.21
N LYS A 411 15.10 -4.34 28.95
CA LYS A 411 15.99 -3.17 29.11
C LYS A 411 15.50 -2.21 30.17
N LEU A 412 16.47 -1.61 30.88
CA LEU A 412 16.22 -0.54 31.83
C LEU A 412 16.06 0.83 31.14
N SER A 413 16.69 1.04 30.01
CA SER A 413 16.70 2.31 29.28
C SER A 413 15.54 2.40 28.31
N CYS A 414 14.80 3.52 28.36
CA CYS A 414 13.78 3.86 27.38
C CYS A 414 14.37 4.74 26.28
N SER A 415 13.96 4.54 25.04
CA SER A 415 14.41 5.35 23.90
C SER A 415 13.43 6.46 23.59
N THR A 416 13.92 7.61 23.16
CA THR A 416 13.08 8.68 22.63
C THR A 416 13.01 8.60 21.11
N TRP A 417 11.87 9.04 20.51
CA TRP A 417 11.67 9.03 19.07
C TRP A 417 11.04 10.35 18.62
N ASN A 418 11.41 10.77 17.41
CA ASN A 418 10.85 11.96 16.79
C ASN A 418 9.98 11.58 15.59
N TYR A 419 8.72 11.96 15.64
CA TYR A 419 7.74 11.63 14.59
C TYR A 419 7.97 12.45 13.32
N GLN A 420 8.24 13.75 13.42
CA GLN A 420 8.47 14.62 12.24
C GLN A 420 9.69 14.17 11.44
N ARG A 421 10.82 13.94 12.15
CA ARG A 421 12.09 13.50 11.55
C ARG A 421 12.07 12.03 11.16
N SER A 422 11.03 11.28 11.58
CA SER A 422 10.92 9.83 11.36
C SER A 422 12.20 9.07 11.77
N THR A 423 12.74 9.40 12.93
CA THR A 423 13.98 8.81 13.43
C THR A 423 13.93 8.58 14.93
N ILE A 424 14.84 7.70 15.40
CA ILE A 424 15.11 7.60 16.82
C ILE A 424 15.67 8.93 17.34
N GLY A 425 15.22 9.34 18.51
CA GLY A 425 15.60 10.58 19.16
C GLY A 425 17.03 10.61 19.70
N ALA A 426 17.35 11.71 20.37
CA ALA A 426 18.70 11.99 20.86
C ALA A 426 19.01 11.26 22.17
N TYR A 427 18.01 10.95 22.98
CA TYR A 427 18.18 10.51 24.35
C TYR A 427 17.77 9.05 24.59
N PHE A 428 18.54 8.40 25.48
CA PHE A 428 18.17 7.17 26.14
C PHE A 428 17.96 7.48 27.62
N LEU A 429 16.72 7.50 28.07
CA LEU A 429 16.34 7.78 29.43
C LEU A 429 16.69 6.57 30.32
N ARG A 430 17.57 6.79 31.27
CA ARG A 430 18.08 5.74 32.17
C ARG A 430 18.22 6.27 33.58
N PRO A 431 17.79 5.54 34.60
CA PRO A 431 18.00 5.92 36.00
C PRO A 431 19.48 5.92 36.36
N GLU A 432 19.88 6.90 37.17
CA GLU A 432 21.20 7.02 37.70
C GLU A 432 21.40 6.04 38.87
N GLY A 433 22.50 5.30 38.89
CA GLY A 433 22.90 4.47 40.03
C GLY A 433 22.39 3.03 40.07
N LEU A 434 21.47 2.61 39.19
CA LEU A 434 21.01 1.23 39.11
C LEU A 434 21.90 0.36 38.21
N LYS A 435 22.31 -0.82 38.73
CA LYS A 435 23.05 -1.83 37.94
C LYS A 435 22.08 -2.51 36.93
N THR A 436 22.56 -2.76 35.74
CA THR A 436 21.79 -3.03 34.53
C THR A 436 21.15 -4.40 34.40
N ASP A 437 21.40 -5.35 35.31
CA ASP A 437 21.19 -6.75 34.97
C ASP A 437 19.88 -7.39 35.50
N SER A 438 19.11 -6.70 36.36
CA SER A 438 17.88 -7.27 36.92
C SER A 438 16.64 -6.37 36.85
N THR A 439 16.77 -5.08 36.49
CA THR A 439 15.64 -4.13 36.43
C THR A 439 15.29 -3.75 35.00
N THR A 440 13.99 -3.72 34.73
CA THR A 440 13.43 -3.37 33.42
C THR A 440 12.45 -2.22 33.54
N ALA A 441 12.30 -1.41 32.50
CA ALA A 441 11.22 -0.45 32.37
C ALA A 441 9.93 -1.19 31.99
N THR A 442 8.85 -0.96 32.75
CA THR A 442 7.60 -1.70 32.63
C THR A 442 6.42 -0.85 32.20
N ALA A 443 6.40 0.43 32.54
CA ALA A 443 5.33 1.36 32.19
C ALA A 443 5.88 2.73 31.84
N VAL A 444 5.22 3.46 30.94
CA VAL A 444 5.63 4.80 30.54
C VAL A 444 4.41 5.67 30.25
N ASP A 445 4.49 6.93 30.65
CA ASP A 445 3.54 7.97 30.23
C ASP A 445 4.27 9.30 30.01
N ILE A 446 3.71 10.17 29.16
CA ILE A 446 4.22 11.51 28.87
C ILE A 446 3.16 12.51 29.34
N THR A 447 3.61 13.55 30.01
CA THR A 447 2.72 14.64 30.44
C THR A 447 2.03 15.32 29.27
N SER A 448 0.81 15.82 29.43
CA SER A 448 0.03 16.49 28.39
C SER A 448 0.74 17.71 27.76
N CYS A 449 1.63 18.35 28.52
CA CYS A 449 2.48 19.43 28.01
C CYS A 449 3.69 18.96 27.20
N GLY A 450 3.96 17.65 27.09
CA GLY A 450 5.09 17.08 26.37
C GLY A 450 6.48 17.33 27.00
N ASN A 451 6.54 17.92 28.20
CA ASN A 451 7.83 18.31 28.81
C ASN A 451 8.48 17.19 29.62
N PHE A 452 7.69 16.29 30.21
CA PHE A 452 8.19 15.25 31.11
C PHE A 452 7.69 13.88 30.69
N ALA A 453 8.56 12.89 30.85
CA ALA A 453 8.21 11.47 30.78
C ALA A 453 8.29 10.85 32.17
N VAL A 454 7.33 10.01 32.49
CA VAL A 454 7.30 9.23 33.73
C VAL A 454 7.48 7.78 33.39
N ILE A 455 8.46 7.12 34.00
CA ILE A 455 8.86 5.74 33.71
C ILE A 455 8.75 4.92 34.99
N GLY A 456 7.94 3.86 34.92
CA GLY A 456 7.83 2.86 35.97
C GLY A 456 8.79 1.71 35.74
N LEU A 457 9.41 1.23 36.81
CA LEU A 457 10.42 0.18 36.79
C LEU A 457 9.93 -1.10 37.47
N SER A 458 10.50 -2.24 37.09
CA SER A 458 10.23 -3.53 37.71
C SER A 458 10.72 -3.61 39.17
N SER A 459 11.61 -2.71 39.58
CA SER A 459 12.06 -2.55 40.99
C SER A 459 11.03 -1.85 41.89
N GLY A 460 9.95 -1.29 41.33
CA GLY A 460 8.98 -0.48 42.06
C GLY A 460 9.30 1.00 42.14
N ALA A 461 10.40 1.45 41.51
CA ALA A 461 10.72 2.86 41.40
C ALA A 461 9.95 3.50 40.23
N VAL A 462 9.65 4.79 40.36
CA VAL A 462 9.01 5.59 39.30
C VAL A 462 9.78 6.88 39.15
N ASP A 463 10.37 7.08 37.98
CA ASP A 463 11.28 8.18 37.70
C ASP A 463 10.67 9.19 36.71
N VAL A 464 11.02 10.45 36.89
CA VAL A 464 10.58 11.55 36.02
C VAL A 464 11.78 12.12 35.25
N TYR A 465 11.63 12.20 33.94
CA TYR A 465 12.65 12.75 33.05
C TYR A 465 12.14 13.97 32.30
N ASN A 466 13.02 14.92 32.05
CA ASN A 466 12.72 16.04 31.16
C ASN A 466 12.97 15.60 29.70
N MET A 467 11.98 15.73 28.84
CA MET A 467 12.06 15.31 27.43
C MET A 467 13.03 16.13 26.61
N GLN A 468 13.14 17.42 26.88
CA GLN A 468 14.02 18.35 26.16
C GLN A 468 15.50 18.03 26.39
N SER A 469 15.89 17.70 27.63
CA SER A 469 17.30 17.53 28.01
C SER A 469 17.71 16.08 28.29
N GLY A 470 16.75 15.16 28.43
CA GLY A 470 16.98 13.78 28.85
C GLY A 470 17.42 13.62 30.32
N ILE A 471 17.38 14.71 31.10
CA ILE A 471 17.88 14.72 32.48
C ILE A 471 16.82 14.15 33.43
N HIS A 472 17.26 13.32 34.35
CA HIS A 472 16.46 12.84 35.47
C HIS A 472 16.06 13.99 36.40
N ARG A 473 14.77 14.11 36.72
CA ARG A 473 14.21 15.20 37.57
C ARG A 473 13.77 14.73 38.94
N GLY A 474 14.08 13.48 39.27
CA GLY A 474 13.78 12.83 40.56
C GLY A 474 12.69 11.77 40.46
N SER A 475 12.49 11.05 41.53
CA SER A 475 11.63 9.87 41.63
C SER A 475 10.47 10.12 42.54
N PHE A 476 9.38 9.39 42.38
CA PHE A 476 8.26 9.40 43.33
C PHE A 476 8.60 8.51 44.55
N GLY A 477 8.36 9.04 45.75
CA GLY A 477 8.76 8.39 47.01
C GLY A 477 10.23 8.64 47.37
N ARG A 478 10.61 8.33 48.59
CA ARG A 478 11.99 8.57 49.05
C ARG A 478 12.98 7.53 48.54
N ASP A 479 12.59 6.23 48.63
CA ASP A 479 13.40 5.10 48.19
C ASP A 479 12.77 4.35 47.00
N GLN A 480 11.51 3.98 47.10
CA GLN A 480 10.72 3.30 46.09
C GLN A 480 9.26 3.77 46.14
N ALA A 481 8.58 3.87 45.00
CA ALA A 481 7.16 4.19 44.95
C ALA A 481 6.30 3.00 45.39
N HIS A 482 6.68 1.76 44.96
CA HIS A 482 5.97 0.52 45.21
C HIS A 482 6.94 -0.57 45.72
N LYS A 483 6.42 -1.53 46.48
CA LYS A 483 7.20 -2.70 46.91
C LYS A 483 7.38 -3.74 45.82
N GLY A 484 6.41 -3.82 44.88
CA GLY A 484 6.45 -4.69 43.72
C GLY A 484 6.74 -3.94 42.42
N SER A 485 6.71 -4.65 41.29
CA SER A 485 6.89 -4.01 39.97
C SER A 485 5.77 -3.02 39.66
N VAL A 486 6.14 -1.92 39.06
CA VAL A 486 5.15 -0.93 38.57
C VAL A 486 4.47 -1.49 37.32
N ARG A 487 3.15 -1.59 37.33
CA ARG A 487 2.33 -2.08 36.21
C ARG A 487 1.74 -1.00 35.35
N GLY A 488 1.55 0.20 35.91
CA GLY A 488 0.97 1.30 35.17
C GLY A 488 1.38 2.63 35.76
N VAL A 489 1.47 3.64 34.90
CA VAL A 489 1.73 5.03 35.25
C VAL A 489 0.79 5.89 34.42
N ALA A 490 0.16 6.87 35.01
CA ALA A 490 -0.67 7.85 34.32
C ALA A 490 -0.51 9.24 34.94
N VAL A 491 -0.50 10.27 34.10
CA VAL A 491 -0.42 11.66 34.53
C VAL A 491 -1.67 12.41 34.07
N ASP A 492 -2.25 13.17 34.96
CA ASP A 492 -3.43 13.98 34.74
C ASP A 492 -3.22 15.03 33.61
N GLY A 493 -4.32 15.40 32.94
CA GLY A 493 -4.32 16.43 31.88
C GLY A 493 -3.78 17.77 32.32
N LEU A 494 -3.94 18.16 33.59
CA LEU A 494 -3.41 19.41 34.16
C LEU A 494 -1.95 19.28 34.68
N ASN A 495 -1.36 18.08 34.63
CA ASN A 495 -0.02 17.77 35.15
C ASN A 495 0.15 18.10 36.65
N GLN A 496 -0.91 17.93 37.42
CA GLN A 496 -0.92 18.14 38.86
C GLN A 496 -0.83 16.82 39.64
N LEU A 497 -1.51 15.80 39.14
CA LEU A 497 -1.58 14.49 39.75
C LEU A 497 -0.90 13.42 38.89
N ALA A 498 -0.20 12.52 39.52
CA ALA A 498 0.26 11.30 38.92
C ALA A 498 -0.30 10.10 39.67
N VAL A 499 -0.72 9.08 38.94
CA VAL A 499 -1.20 7.82 39.51
C VAL A 499 -0.28 6.72 39.09
N THR A 500 0.08 5.87 40.05
CA THR A 500 0.95 4.72 39.80
C THR A 500 0.31 3.45 40.36
N ALA A 501 0.39 2.36 39.61
CA ALA A 501 -0.13 1.06 39.99
C ALA A 501 1.03 0.07 40.23
N GLY A 502 1.06 -0.56 41.39
CA GLY A 502 2.05 -1.60 41.73
C GLY A 502 1.45 -2.99 41.69
N SER A 503 2.25 -4.00 41.38
CA SER A 503 1.85 -5.41 41.38
C SER A 503 1.40 -5.92 42.76
N GLU A 504 1.58 -5.12 43.79
CA GLU A 504 1.09 -5.36 45.16
C GLU A 504 -0.42 -5.10 45.34
N GLY A 505 -1.16 -4.71 44.28
CA GLY A 505 -2.58 -4.37 44.38
C GLY A 505 -2.84 -2.98 44.97
N VAL A 506 -1.88 -2.06 44.87
CA VAL A 506 -2.01 -0.72 45.46
C VAL A 506 -1.90 0.34 44.41
N LEU A 507 -2.87 1.26 44.36
CA LEU A 507 -2.81 2.52 43.62
C LEU A 507 -2.31 3.63 44.52
N LYS A 508 -1.35 4.41 44.04
CA LYS A 508 -0.81 5.58 44.72
C LYS A 508 -1.01 6.84 43.93
N PHE A 509 -1.53 7.88 44.58
CA PHE A 509 -1.78 9.19 44.01
C PHE A 509 -0.73 10.19 44.50
N TRP A 510 -0.01 10.78 43.59
CA TRP A 510 1.12 11.65 43.87
C TRP A 510 0.85 13.07 43.38
N ASN A 511 1.32 14.06 44.17
CA ASN A 511 1.48 15.39 43.61
C ASN A 511 2.65 15.40 42.63
N PHE A 512 2.40 15.72 41.35
CA PHE A 512 3.41 15.62 40.31
C PHE A 512 4.60 16.56 40.54
N LYS A 513 4.34 17.80 40.95
CA LYS A 513 5.38 18.83 41.15
C LYS A 513 6.28 18.50 42.36
N ASN A 514 5.69 18.22 43.49
CA ASN A 514 6.39 17.99 44.76
C ASN A 514 6.79 16.54 44.99
N LYS A 515 6.26 15.60 44.19
CA LYS A 515 6.48 14.15 44.29
C LYS A 515 6.13 13.54 45.66
N VAL A 516 5.17 14.14 46.33
CA VAL A 516 4.67 13.73 47.63
C VAL A 516 3.46 12.85 47.44
N LEU A 517 3.37 11.74 48.20
CA LEU A 517 2.20 10.87 48.21
C LEU A 517 1.02 11.61 48.84
N ILE A 518 -0.11 11.69 48.10
CA ILE A 518 -1.36 12.30 48.58
C ILE A 518 -2.30 11.26 49.17
N HIS A 519 -2.46 10.13 48.45
CA HIS A 519 -3.39 9.08 48.83
C HIS A 519 -2.88 7.72 48.35
N SER A 520 -3.27 6.66 49.06
CA SER A 520 -2.97 5.28 48.69
C SER A 520 -4.24 4.46 48.85
N MET A 521 -4.57 3.70 47.82
CA MET A 521 -5.78 2.90 47.76
C MET A 521 -5.40 1.44 47.48
N SER A 522 -5.94 0.50 48.23
CA SER A 522 -5.80 -0.93 47.93
C SER A 522 -6.90 -1.37 46.98
N LEU A 523 -6.57 -2.17 46.01
CA LEU A 523 -7.47 -2.88 45.10
C LEU A 523 -7.64 -4.33 45.58
N ASP A 524 -8.72 -4.96 45.13
CA ASP A 524 -9.03 -6.34 45.48
C ASP A 524 -8.07 -7.34 44.86
N SER A 525 -7.54 -7.01 43.69
CA SER A 525 -6.57 -7.85 42.95
C SER A 525 -5.41 -6.99 42.38
N SER A 526 -4.38 -7.65 41.88
CA SER A 526 -3.23 -6.99 41.24
C SER A 526 -3.64 -6.30 39.94
N PRO A 527 -3.25 -5.03 39.73
CA PRO A 527 -3.50 -4.35 38.47
C PRO A 527 -2.60 -4.92 37.35
N ASN A 528 -3.19 -5.20 36.19
CA ASN A 528 -2.49 -5.62 34.99
C ASN A 528 -2.23 -4.44 34.05
N LEU A 529 -3.23 -3.62 33.80
CA LEU A 529 -3.17 -2.47 32.90
C LEU A 529 -3.90 -1.28 33.50
N MET A 530 -3.41 -0.09 33.21
CA MET A 530 -4.00 1.17 33.64
C MET A 530 -4.08 2.14 32.45
N LEU A 531 -5.24 2.78 32.26
CA LEU A 531 -5.47 3.77 31.23
C LEU A 531 -6.27 4.95 31.79
N LEU A 532 -5.78 6.14 31.53
CA LEU A 532 -6.42 7.40 31.93
C LEU A 532 -7.07 8.10 30.75
N HIS A 533 -8.33 8.49 30.88
CA HIS A 533 -8.97 9.44 30.00
C HIS A 533 -8.71 10.85 30.56
N ARG A 534 -7.78 11.58 29.93
CA ARG A 534 -7.25 12.85 30.47
C ARG A 534 -8.28 13.97 30.56
N ASP A 535 -9.25 14.01 29.62
CA ASP A 535 -10.25 15.07 29.56
C ASP A 535 -11.31 14.95 30.66
N SER A 536 -11.71 13.72 31.02
CA SER A 536 -12.71 13.48 32.06
C SER A 536 -12.14 13.15 33.45
N GLY A 537 -10.83 12.88 33.54
CA GLY A 537 -10.22 12.44 34.79
C GLY A 537 -10.58 11.00 35.20
N ILE A 538 -11.17 10.21 34.31
CA ILE A 538 -11.60 8.83 34.60
C ILE A 538 -10.43 7.88 34.34
N LEU A 539 -10.11 7.06 35.33
CA LEU A 539 -9.06 6.05 35.26
C LEU A 539 -9.67 4.66 35.20
N GLY A 540 -9.35 3.90 34.14
CA GLY A 540 -9.67 2.48 34.06
C GLY A 540 -8.47 1.63 34.51
N VAL A 541 -8.71 0.64 35.32
CA VAL A 541 -7.72 -0.32 35.82
C VAL A 541 -8.23 -1.72 35.55
N ALA A 542 -7.54 -2.46 34.71
CA ALA A 542 -7.80 -3.89 34.52
C ALA A 542 -7.05 -4.69 35.59
N LEU A 543 -7.72 -5.62 36.21
CA LEU A 543 -7.19 -6.45 37.30
C LEU A 543 -6.87 -7.88 36.80
N ASP A 544 -6.04 -8.60 37.54
CA ASP A 544 -5.67 -9.98 37.24
C ASP A 544 -6.84 -10.98 37.42
N ASP A 545 -7.92 -10.60 38.12
CA ASP A 545 -9.17 -11.36 38.23
C ASP A 545 -10.12 -11.17 37.02
N PHE A 546 -9.66 -10.52 35.96
CA PHE A 546 -10.38 -10.21 34.69
C PHE A 546 -11.51 -9.19 34.88
N SER A 547 -11.58 -8.50 36.00
CA SER A 547 -12.47 -7.36 36.23
C SER A 547 -11.82 -6.03 35.85
N ILE A 548 -12.65 -5.01 35.60
CA ILE A 548 -12.20 -3.66 35.31
C ILE A 548 -12.80 -2.74 36.37
N SER A 549 -11.95 -2.06 37.14
CA SER A 549 -12.35 -1.02 38.08
C SER A 549 -12.17 0.35 37.44
N VAL A 550 -13.19 1.16 37.46
CA VAL A 550 -13.18 2.54 36.96
C VAL A 550 -13.22 3.52 38.11
N LEU A 551 -12.23 4.39 38.19
CA LEU A 551 -12.03 5.33 39.26
C LEU A 551 -12.06 6.77 38.74
N ASP A 552 -12.48 7.69 39.57
CA ASP A 552 -12.30 9.12 39.35
C ASP A 552 -11.05 9.60 40.11
N ILE A 553 -10.13 10.25 39.41
CA ILE A 553 -8.84 10.70 39.96
C ILE A 553 -9.03 11.80 40.99
N GLU A 554 -9.98 12.71 40.76
CA GLU A 554 -10.20 13.85 41.68
C GLU A 554 -10.80 13.41 43.02
N THR A 555 -11.88 12.65 42.97
CA THR A 555 -12.56 12.13 44.16
C THR A 555 -11.88 10.93 44.77
N ARG A 556 -11.01 10.26 43.99
CA ARG A 556 -10.24 9.04 44.41
C ARG A 556 -11.15 7.91 44.86
N LYS A 557 -12.28 7.73 44.17
CA LYS A 557 -13.26 6.68 44.51
C LYS A 557 -13.47 5.79 43.26
N ILE A 558 -13.78 4.52 43.54
CA ILE A 558 -14.28 3.63 42.51
C ILE A 558 -15.69 4.06 42.16
N VAL A 559 -15.90 4.31 40.86
CA VAL A 559 -17.18 4.74 40.30
C VAL A 559 -17.96 3.54 39.75
N ARG A 560 -17.27 2.61 39.06
CA ARG A 560 -17.87 1.42 38.45
C ARG A 560 -16.90 0.26 38.50
N GLU A 561 -17.47 -0.94 38.52
CA GLU A 561 -16.76 -2.20 38.38
C GLU A 561 -17.46 -3.03 37.30
N PHE A 562 -16.69 -3.59 36.42
CA PHE A 562 -17.17 -4.40 35.29
C PHE A 562 -16.55 -5.78 35.38
N SER A 563 -17.39 -6.81 35.37
CA SER A 563 -16.99 -8.21 35.35
C SER A 563 -17.63 -8.91 34.13
N GLY A 564 -17.00 -9.96 33.64
CA GLY A 564 -17.58 -10.74 32.55
C GLY A 564 -16.57 -11.34 31.57
N HIS A 565 -15.35 -10.79 31.47
CA HIS A 565 -14.28 -11.44 30.69
C HIS A 565 -13.88 -12.76 31.31
N GLN A 566 -13.54 -13.75 30.50
CA GLN A 566 -13.17 -15.11 30.94
C GLN A 566 -11.66 -15.33 30.94
N SER A 567 -10.89 -14.38 30.44
CA SER A 567 -9.43 -14.44 30.39
C SER A 567 -8.83 -13.03 30.54
N GLN A 568 -7.50 -12.97 30.57
CA GLN A 568 -6.74 -11.77 30.82
C GLN A 568 -7.14 -10.64 29.83
N ILE A 569 -7.32 -9.44 30.37
CA ILE A 569 -7.55 -8.23 29.61
C ILE A 569 -6.21 -7.72 29.09
N ASN A 570 -6.07 -7.66 27.77
CA ASN A 570 -4.83 -7.28 27.11
C ASN A 570 -4.70 -5.76 26.97
N ASP A 571 -5.80 -5.09 26.63
CA ASP A 571 -5.82 -3.64 26.42
C ASP A 571 -7.25 -3.08 26.59
N MET A 572 -7.35 -1.78 26.81
CA MET A 572 -8.60 -1.07 26.88
C MET A 572 -8.46 0.35 26.32
N THR A 573 -9.58 0.94 25.92
CA THR A 573 -9.64 2.31 25.43
C THR A 573 -10.95 2.98 25.82
N PHE A 574 -10.91 4.28 26.07
CA PHE A 574 -12.12 5.09 26.25
C PHE A 574 -12.59 5.67 24.92
N SER A 575 -13.88 5.89 24.79
CA SER A 575 -14.39 6.75 23.71
C SER A 575 -14.02 8.22 23.98
N PRO A 576 -13.89 9.07 22.93
CA PRO A 576 -13.49 10.46 23.10
C PRO A 576 -14.44 11.29 23.97
N ASP A 577 -15.71 10.91 24.01
CA ASP A 577 -16.75 11.53 24.85
C ASP A 577 -16.73 11.03 26.31
N GLY A 578 -15.84 10.08 26.66
CA GLY A 578 -15.76 9.47 27.98
C GLY A 578 -16.97 8.61 28.36
N ARG A 579 -17.86 8.29 27.40
CA ARG A 579 -19.06 7.49 27.67
C ARG A 579 -18.82 6.00 27.67
N TRP A 580 -18.01 5.51 26.74
CA TRP A 580 -17.76 4.08 26.56
C TRP A 580 -16.35 3.69 27.01
N LEU A 581 -16.28 2.53 27.64
CA LEU A 581 -15.04 1.81 27.87
C LEU A 581 -15.06 0.57 26.97
N ILE A 582 -14.05 0.40 26.13
CA ILE A 582 -13.90 -0.74 25.25
C ILE A 582 -12.72 -1.56 25.73
N SER A 583 -12.95 -2.84 25.99
CA SER A 583 -11.93 -3.79 26.50
C SER A 583 -11.71 -4.93 25.51
N ALA A 584 -10.45 -5.33 25.39
CA ALA A 584 -10.00 -6.46 24.57
C ALA A 584 -9.34 -7.51 25.46
N SER A 585 -9.73 -8.77 25.31
CA SER A 585 -9.25 -9.87 26.16
C SER A 585 -8.73 -11.05 25.32
N MET A 586 -7.93 -11.89 25.97
CA MET A 586 -7.44 -13.16 25.38
C MET A 586 -8.56 -14.20 25.16
N ASP A 587 -9.78 -13.96 25.66
CA ASP A 587 -10.97 -14.74 25.34
C ASP A 587 -11.51 -14.51 23.90
N CYS A 588 -10.74 -13.81 23.07
CA CYS A 588 -11.09 -13.40 21.70
C CYS A 588 -12.26 -12.42 21.63
N SER A 589 -12.76 -11.90 22.77
CA SER A 589 -13.87 -10.96 22.79
C SER A 589 -13.40 -9.51 22.86
N ILE A 590 -14.15 -8.62 22.20
CA ILE A 590 -14.12 -7.19 22.45
C ILE A 590 -15.46 -6.79 23.02
N ARG A 591 -15.44 -6.11 24.16
CA ARG A 591 -16.63 -5.69 24.91
C ARG A 591 -16.69 -4.18 25.06
N THR A 592 -17.87 -3.61 24.90
CA THR A 592 -18.12 -2.19 25.06
C THR A 592 -19.05 -1.97 26.24
N TRP A 593 -18.56 -1.23 27.21
CA TRP A 593 -19.23 -0.92 28.47
C TRP A 593 -19.68 0.54 28.46
N ASP A 594 -20.91 0.82 28.81
CA ASP A 594 -21.43 2.16 29.01
C ASP A 594 -21.17 2.61 30.45
N LEU A 595 -20.37 3.63 30.66
CA LEU A 595 -19.99 4.12 31.97
C LEU A 595 -21.18 4.70 32.77
N PRO A 596 -22.08 5.52 32.16
CA PRO A 596 -23.24 6.06 32.86
C PRO A 596 -24.20 4.97 33.38
N SER A 597 -24.57 4.01 32.52
CA SER A 597 -25.51 2.95 32.87
C SER A 597 -24.87 1.80 33.66
N GLY A 598 -23.55 1.62 33.55
CA GLY A 598 -22.83 0.50 34.16
C GLY A 598 -23.10 -0.84 33.50
N CYS A 599 -23.61 -0.87 32.25
CA CYS A 599 -24.05 -2.08 31.56
C CYS A 599 -23.18 -2.39 30.35
N LEU A 600 -23.14 -3.68 29.97
CA LEU A 600 -22.57 -4.13 28.70
C LEU A 600 -23.55 -3.79 27.55
N ILE A 601 -23.08 -3.03 26.55
CA ILE A 601 -23.90 -2.63 25.39
C ILE A 601 -23.60 -3.50 24.17
N ASP A 602 -22.34 -3.82 23.93
CA ASP A 602 -21.92 -4.59 22.77
C ASP A 602 -20.81 -5.60 23.13
N SER A 603 -20.87 -6.77 22.50
CA SER A 603 -19.85 -7.79 22.64
C SER A 603 -19.80 -8.62 21.36
N PHE A 604 -18.60 -8.79 20.80
CA PHE A 604 -18.37 -9.65 19.63
C PHE A 604 -17.08 -10.45 19.78
N LEU A 605 -17.07 -11.63 19.18
CA LEU A 605 -15.92 -12.53 19.13
C LEU A 605 -15.16 -12.38 17.83
N LEU A 606 -13.86 -12.63 17.89
CA LEU A 606 -12.96 -12.60 16.73
C LEU A 606 -12.27 -13.96 16.59
N ASP A 607 -11.81 -14.27 15.37
CA ASP A 607 -11.10 -15.52 15.09
C ASP A 607 -9.74 -15.61 15.84
N SER A 608 -9.11 -14.46 16.10
CA SER A 608 -7.84 -14.36 16.84
C SER A 608 -7.94 -13.37 17.99
N ALA A 609 -7.25 -13.67 19.09
CA ALA A 609 -7.30 -12.82 20.28
C ALA A 609 -6.77 -11.40 20.02
N PRO A 610 -7.51 -10.34 20.38
CA PRO A 610 -7.05 -8.97 20.27
C PRO A 610 -5.98 -8.67 21.34
N LEU A 611 -4.82 -8.14 20.89
CA LEU A 611 -3.74 -7.72 21.77
C LEU A 611 -3.88 -6.27 22.20
N ASN A 612 -4.27 -5.41 21.28
CA ASN A 612 -4.45 -3.98 21.58
C ASN A 612 -5.72 -3.44 20.93
N VAL A 613 -6.27 -2.45 21.59
CA VAL A 613 -7.42 -1.70 21.15
C VAL A 613 -7.20 -0.21 21.38
N THR A 614 -7.55 0.62 20.42
CA THR A 614 -7.48 2.08 20.55
C THR A 614 -8.55 2.74 19.70
N MET A 615 -9.27 3.70 20.27
CA MET A 615 -10.31 4.46 19.58
C MET A 615 -9.75 5.78 19.05
N SER A 616 -10.20 6.16 17.87
CA SER A 616 -9.86 7.45 17.28
C SER A 616 -10.28 8.61 18.18
N PRO A 617 -9.47 9.67 18.34
CA PRO A 617 -9.86 10.88 19.05
C PRO A 617 -11.11 11.57 18.47
N THR A 618 -11.41 11.33 17.20
CA THR A 618 -12.63 11.82 16.52
C THR A 618 -13.84 10.90 16.72
N GLY A 619 -13.66 9.71 17.29
CA GLY A 619 -14.73 8.73 17.50
C GLY A 619 -15.13 7.92 16.26
N ASP A 620 -14.48 8.13 15.10
CA ASP A 620 -14.87 7.54 13.82
C ASP A 620 -14.50 6.04 13.72
N PHE A 621 -13.32 5.68 14.21
CA PHE A 621 -12.75 4.35 14.05
C PHE A 621 -12.22 3.77 15.37
N LEU A 622 -12.44 2.48 15.52
CA LEU A 622 -11.72 1.64 16.47
C LEU A 622 -10.60 0.91 15.73
N ALA A 623 -9.40 0.90 16.26
CA ALA A 623 -8.28 0.15 15.71
C ALA A 623 -7.89 -0.99 16.65
N THR A 624 -7.66 -2.17 16.08
CA THR A 624 -7.28 -3.39 16.83
C THR A 624 -6.04 -4.04 16.23
N SER A 625 -5.25 -4.68 17.05
CA SER A 625 -4.19 -5.60 16.64
C SER A 625 -4.41 -6.96 17.29
N HIS A 626 -3.99 -8.03 16.61
CA HIS A 626 -4.27 -9.41 16.99
C HIS A 626 -3.00 -10.24 17.11
N VAL A 627 -3.10 -11.34 17.84
CA VAL A 627 -2.01 -12.32 18.00
C VAL A 627 -1.59 -12.84 16.62
N ASP A 628 -0.28 -12.89 16.37
CA ASP A 628 0.37 -13.38 15.15
C ASP A 628 0.01 -12.62 13.85
N HIS A 629 -0.78 -11.56 13.94
CA HIS A 629 -1.09 -10.71 12.80
C HIS A 629 -0.15 -9.51 12.68
N LEU A 630 0.19 -9.16 11.43
CA LEU A 630 1.11 -8.05 11.11
C LEU A 630 0.38 -6.72 10.89
N GLY A 631 -0.92 -6.75 10.72
CA GLY A 631 -1.75 -5.59 10.36
C GLY A 631 -2.47 -4.94 11.54
N VAL A 632 -2.84 -3.68 11.33
CA VAL A 632 -3.79 -2.95 12.20
C VAL A 632 -5.16 -2.97 11.52
N TYR A 633 -6.18 -3.42 12.23
CA TYR A 633 -7.53 -3.59 11.70
C TYR A 633 -8.43 -2.45 12.17
N LEU A 634 -9.06 -1.77 11.23
CA LEU A 634 -9.97 -0.66 11.48
C LEU A 634 -11.41 -1.11 11.45
N TRP A 635 -12.18 -0.62 12.40
CA TRP A 635 -13.61 -0.82 12.53
C TRP A 635 -14.29 0.54 12.54
N SER A 636 -15.27 0.76 11.67
CA SER A 636 -16.03 2.01 11.63
C SER A 636 -17.08 2.02 12.73
N ASN A 637 -17.28 3.16 13.37
CA ASN A 637 -18.30 3.36 14.37
C ASN A 637 -19.65 3.59 13.69
N ILE A 638 -20.54 2.60 13.78
CA ILE A 638 -21.86 2.60 13.14
C ILE A 638 -22.76 3.71 13.72
N SER A 639 -22.58 4.06 14.99
CA SER A 639 -23.43 5.05 15.68
C SER A 639 -23.36 6.44 15.06
N LEU A 640 -22.34 6.75 14.25
CA LEU A 640 -22.19 8.04 13.58
C LEU A 640 -23.04 8.21 12.33
N TYR A 641 -23.43 7.12 11.68
CA TYR A 641 -24.16 7.17 10.41
C TYR A 641 -25.45 6.34 10.38
N SER A 642 -25.74 5.58 11.44
CA SER A 642 -27.02 4.87 11.61
C SER A 642 -27.52 4.97 13.04
N VAL A 643 -28.83 4.85 13.21
CA VAL A 643 -29.44 4.82 14.54
C VAL A 643 -29.23 3.43 15.13
N VAL A 644 -28.47 3.37 16.21
CA VAL A 644 -28.16 2.13 16.94
C VAL A 644 -28.92 2.13 18.26
N SER A 645 -29.57 1.00 18.59
CA SER A 645 -30.21 0.82 19.89
C SER A 645 -29.15 0.47 20.94
N LEU A 646 -28.90 1.35 21.86
CA LEU A 646 -27.95 1.18 22.98
C LEU A 646 -28.63 0.49 24.18
N ARG A 647 -29.35 -0.61 23.95
CA ARG A 647 -29.96 -1.39 25.03
C ARG A 647 -28.94 -2.30 25.67
N PRO A 648 -28.95 -2.44 27.00
CA PRO A 648 -28.10 -3.39 27.70
C PRO A 648 -28.28 -4.81 27.16
N LEU A 649 -27.16 -5.52 27.01
CA LEU A 649 -27.22 -6.93 26.61
C LEU A 649 -27.64 -7.79 27.79
N PRO A 650 -28.45 -8.85 27.56
CA PRO A 650 -28.80 -9.80 28.61
C PRO A 650 -27.55 -10.55 29.11
N ALA A 651 -27.57 -11.01 30.37
CA ALA A 651 -26.45 -11.71 30.96
C ALA A 651 -26.05 -13.00 30.21
N ASP A 652 -27.01 -13.66 29.56
CA ASP A 652 -26.82 -14.90 28.81
C ASP A 652 -26.51 -14.66 27.33
N TYR A 653 -26.14 -13.43 26.95
CA TYR A 653 -25.85 -13.12 25.55
C TYR A 653 -24.58 -13.84 25.07
N VAL A 654 -24.74 -14.66 24.04
CA VAL A 654 -23.62 -15.31 23.33
C VAL A 654 -23.18 -14.40 22.18
N PRO A 655 -21.94 -13.86 22.22
CA PRO A 655 -21.45 -12.99 21.17
C PRO A 655 -21.23 -13.78 19.87
N SER A 656 -21.53 -13.14 18.75
CA SER A 656 -21.29 -13.70 17.41
C SER A 656 -19.82 -13.55 17.01
N VAL A 657 -19.31 -14.52 16.24
CA VAL A 657 -17.97 -14.45 15.65
C VAL A 657 -18.00 -13.50 14.44
N VAL A 658 -17.14 -12.51 14.48
CA VAL A 658 -16.96 -11.53 13.40
C VAL A 658 -15.61 -11.72 12.74
N MET A 659 -15.58 -11.82 11.41
CA MET A 659 -14.32 -11.95 10.66
C MET A 659 -13.55 -10.62 10.69
N LEU A 660 -12.23 -10.72 10.71
CA LEU A 660 -11.35 -9.54 10.61
C LEU A 660 -11.59 -8.78 9.30
N PRO A 661 -11.56 -7.44 9.33
CA PRO A 661 -11.69 -6.64 8.12
C PRO A 661 -10.63 -7.01 7.09
N GLY A 662 -11.04 -7.18 5.85
CA GLY A 662 -10.10 -7.33 4.73
C GLY A 662 -9.30 -6.03 4.47
N THR A 663 -8.33 -6.11 3.58
CA THR A 663 -7.43 -5.00 3.29
C THR A 663 -8.06 -3.86 2.48
N CYS A 664 -9.23 -4.05 1.91
CA CYS A 664 -10.09 -2.99 1.39
C CYS A 664 -11.55 -3.36 1.37
N GLN A 665 -12.38 -2.50 1.89
CA GLN A 665 -13.61 -2.18 1.19
C GLN A 665 -13.24 -1.09 0.21
N THR A 666 -13.21 -1.41 -1.06
CA THR A 666 -13.17 -0.41 -2.12
C THR A 666 -14.39 0.49 -1.93
N GLN A 667 -14.20 1.71 -1.47
CA GLN A 667 -14.92 2.76 -2.16
C GLN A 667 -14.51 2.59 -3.61
N ASP A 668 -15.49 2.33 -4.43
CA ASP A 668 -15.38 2.36 -5.87
C ASP A 668 -14.85 3.73 -6.30
N VAL A 669 -13.55 3.92 -6.20
CA VAL A 669 -12.88 4.67 -7.21
C VAL A 669 -13.03 3.73 -8.40
N GLU A 670 -14.07 3.94 -9.16
CA GLU A 670 -14.27 3.38 -10.46
C GLU A 670 -12.98 3.61 -11.26
N LEU A 671 -12.03 2.73 -11.07
CA LEU A 671 -11.15 2.36 -12.13
C LEU A 671 -12.03 1.45 -12.97
N SER A 672 -12.92 2.06 -13.73
CA SER A 672 -13.44 1.48 -14.94
C SER A 672 -12.24 1.22 -15.85
N GLU A 673 -11.49 0.16 -15.54
CA GLU A 673 -10.92 -0.64 -16.59
C GLU A 673 -12.14 -1.32 -17.21
N GLU A 674 -12.90 -0.58 -17.98
CA GLU A 674 -13.72 -1.18 -19.00
C GLU A 674 -12.81 -2.17 -19.69
N THR A 675 -13.14 -3.44 -19.59
CA THR A 675 -12.76 -4.40 -20.59
C THR A 675 -13.42 -3.92 -21.87
N VAL A 676 -12.82 -2.95 -22.50
CA VAL A 676 -12.98 -2.78 -23.92
C VAL A 676 -12.36 -4.03 -24.48
N GLU A 677 -13.20 -5.05 -24.81
CA GLU A 677 -12.88 -5.90 -25.92
C GLU A 677 -12.35 -4.96 -27.00
N PRO A 678 -11.37 -5.34 -27.79
CA PRO A 678 -10.97 -4.59 -28.94
C PRO A 678 -12.05 -4.71 -30.01
N SER A 679 -13.21 -4.16 -29.77
CA SER A 679 -14.00 -3.55 -30.83
C SER A 679 -13.28 -2.23 -31.06
N ASP A 680 -12.80 -2.02 -32.26
CA ASP A 680 -12.30 -0.74 -32.78
C ASP A 680 -13.41 0.34 -32.79
N GLU A 681 -14.40 0.27 -31.94
CA GLU A 681 -15.33 1.32 -31.66
C GLU A 681 -14.64 2.34 -30.76
N MET A 682 -14.21 3.43 -31.37
CA MET A 682 -13.79 4.64 -30.70
C MET A 682 -14.86 4.97 -29.67
N ILE A 683 -14.48 5.08 -28.40
CA ILE A 683 -15.37 5.52 -27.33
C ILE A 683 -15.74 6.97 -27.68
N GLU A 684 -16.90 7.14 -28.29
CA GLU A 684 -17.46 8.44 -28.55
C GLU A 684 -17.83 9.06 -27.20
N TYR A 685 -17.10 10.10 -26.82
CA TYR A 685 -17.31 10.78 -25.53
C TYR A 685 -18.53 11.68 -25.67
N ASP A 686 -19.69 11.18 -25.30
CA ASP A 686 -20.92 11.91 -25.40
C ASP A 686 -21.16 12.73 -24.11
N SER A 687 -21.22 14.06 -24.27
CA SER A 687 -21.53 14.96 -23.17
C SER A 687 -23.04 14.93 -22.87
N PRO A 688 -23.44 15.16 -21.60
CA PRO A 688 -24.85 15.16 -21.22
C PRO A 688 -25.67 16.12 -22.08
N GLU A 689 -26.90 15.73 -22.33
CA GLU A 689 -27.86 16.61 -23.02
C GLU A 689 -28.23 17.82 -22.15
N GLN A 690 -28.49 18.96 -22.82
CA GLN A 690 -28.97 20.16 -22.16
C GLN A 690 -30.38 19.91 -21.58
N LEU A 691 -30.54 20.10 -20.27
CA LEU A 691 -31.82 19.90 -19.59
C LEU A 691 -32.78 21.06 -19.75
N ASP A 692 -32.27 22.29 -19.77
CA ASP A 692 -33.03 23.52 -19.89
C ASP A 692 -32.17 24.61 -20.53
N GLU A 693 -32.77 25.45 -21.37
CA GLU A 693 -32.09 26.59 -22.05
C GLU A 693 -31.48 27.61 -21.06
N GLN A 694 -32.01 27.68 -19.86
CA GLN A 694 -31.50 28.57 -18.80
C GLN A 694 -30.31 28.00 -18.03
N LEU A 695 -30.06 26.69 -18.10
CA LEU A 695 -28.98 26.04 -17.40
C LEU A 695 -27.70 25.98 -18.25
N VAL A 696 -26.57 25.80 -17.59
CA VAL A 696 -25.28 25.56 -18.23
C VAL A 696 -24.87 24.14 -17.94
N THR A 697 -24.56 23.38 -18.99
CA THR A 697 -24.18 21.97 -18.90
C THR A 697 -22.67 21.82 -18.97
N LEU A 698 -22.10 21.06 -18.04
CA LEU A 698 -20.69 20.69 -17.99
C LEU A 698 -20.46 19.35 -18.71
N SER A 699 -19.26 19.14 -19.24
CA SER A 699 -18.91 17.96 -20.04
C SER A 699 -18.74 16.68 -19.24
N LEU A 700 -18.63 16.72 -17.92
CA LEU A 700 -18.24 15.62 -17.04
C LEU A 700 -16.83 15.03 -17.31
N LEU A 701 -16.03 15.69 -18.12
CA LEU A 701 -14.63 15.31 -18.32
C LEU A 701 -13.82 15.54 -17.05
N PRO A 702 -12.83 14.66 -16.74
CA PRO A 702 -11.95 14.86 -15.60
C PRO A 702 -11.27 16.24 -15.64
N GLU A 703 -11.25 16.94 -14.50
CA GLU A 703 -10.63 18.27 -14.39
C GLU A 703 -9.18 18.33 -14.93
N SER A 704 -8.45 17.23 -14.82
CA SER A 704 -7.07 17.14 -15.31
C SER A 704 -6.95 17.35 -16.83
N ARG A 705 -8.01 17.14 -17.60
CA ARG A 705 -7.98 17.32 -19.06
C ARG A 705 -8.11 18.78 -19.49
N TRP A 706 -8.87 19.58 -18.80
CA TRP A 706 -9.08 20.99 -19.21
C TRP A 706 -8.40 22.00 -18.27
N ARG A 707 -8.36 21.74 -16.94
CA ARG A 707 -7.75 22.66 -15.98
C ARG A 707 -6.24 22.83 -16.17
N ASN A 708 -5.57 21.77 -16.62
CA ASN A 708 -4.13 21.80 -16.84
C ASN A 708 -3.70 22.51 -18.13
N LEU A 709 -4.63 22.82 -19.06
CA LEU A 709 -4.31 23.44 -20.34
C LEU A 709 -3.60 24.79 -20.19
N LEU A 710 -4.02 25.59 -19.23
CA LEU A 710 -3.41 26.92 -19.00
C LEU A 710 -2.02 26.85 -18.39
N ASN A 711 -1.71 25.77 -17.67
CA ASN A 711 -0.45 25.61 -16.93
C ASN A 711 0.50 24.60 -17.57
N LEU A 712 0.25 24.18 -18.82
CA LEU A 712 1.04 23.16 -19.52
C LEU A 712 2.53 23.47 -19.58
N ASP A 713 2.91 24.74 -19.78
CA ASP A 713 4.31 25.16 -19.84
C ASP A 713 5.03 24.91 -18.52
N VAL A 714 4.36 25.19 -17.40
CA VAL A 714 4.90 24.97 -16.05
C VAL A 714 5.01 23.48 -15.76
N ILE A 715 3.98 22.72 -16.14
CA ILE A 715 3.96 21.26 -15.97
C ILE A 715 5.07 20.61 -16.80
N LYS A 716 5.21 21.00 -18.07
CA LYS A 716 6.27 20.49 -18.95
C LYS A 716 7.67 20.82 -18.42
N LYS A 717 7.88 22.04 -17.89
CA LYS A 717 9.16 22.42 -17.27
C LYS A 717 9.47 21.61 -16.01
N LYS A 718 8.47 21.37 -15.15
CA LYS A 718 8.64 20.59 -13.92
C LYS A 718 8.85 19.10 -14.19
N ASN A 719 8.23 18.56 -15.24
CA ASN A 719 8.31 17.15 -15.61
C ASN A 719 9.44 16.84 -16.58
N LYS A 720 10.17 17.85 -17.05
CA LYS A 720 11.32 17.63 -17.94
C LYS A 720 12.41 16.87 -17.17
N PRO A 721 12.84 15.69 -17.67
CA PRO A 721 13.93 14.95 -17.04
C PRO A 721 15.21 15.80 -17.06
N LYS A 722 15.98 15.78 -15.98
CA LYS A 722 17.24 16.56 -15.87
C LYS A 722 18.27 16.10 -16.90
N GLU A 723 18.26 14.82 -17.25
CA GLU A 723 19.11 14.24 -18.30
C GLU A 723 18.27 13.30 -19.18
N PRO A 724 18.48 13.24 -20.49
CA PRO A 724 17.82 12.25 -21.32
C PRO A 724 18.29 10.86 -20.91
N PRO A 725 17.39 9.84 -20.89
CA PRO A 725 17.79 8.48 -20.59
C PRO A 725 18.85 8.01 -21.59
N ARG A 726 19.96 7.46 -21.10
CA ARG A 726 21.00 6.88 -21.98
C ARG A 726 20.42 5.66 -22.65
N VAL A 727 20.56 5.57 -23.96
CA VAL A 727 20.19 4.39 -24.72
C VAL A 727 21.17 3.27 -24.34
N PRO A 728 20.67 2.15 -23.73
CA PRO A 728 21.56 1.04 -23.37
C PRO A 728 22.15 0.41 -24.64
N LYS A 729 23.40 0.02 -24.58
CA LYS A 729 24.03 -0.77 -25.65
C LYS A 729 23.37 -2.14 -25.71
N SER A 730 23.09 -2.66 -26.91
CA SER A 730 22.58 -4.02 -27.07
C SER A 730 23.58 -5.02 -26.50
N ALA A 731 23.12 -5.93 -25.66
CA ALA A 731 23.98 -6.99 -25.17
C ALA A 731 24.16 -8.03 -26.26
N PRO A 732 25.41 -8.41 -26.61
CA PRO A 732 25.66 -9.36 -27.68
C PRO A 732 25.18 -10.79 -27.38
N PHE A 733 24.96 -11.08 -26.08
CA PHE A 733 24.49 -12.39 -25.63
C PHE A 733 22.95 -12.55 -25.68
N PHE A 734 22.20 -11.47 -25.69
CA PHE A 734 20.76 -11.54 -25.65
C PHE A 734 20.12 -11.09 -26.96
N ILE A 735 19.09 -11.82 -27.37
CA ILE A 735 18.23 -11.40 -28.48
C ILE A 735 17.33 -10.27 -28.05
N PRO A 736 17.17 -9.22 -28.86
CA PRO A 736 16.24 -8.15 -28.58
C PRO A 736 14.83 -8.69 -28.33
N THR A 737 14.20 -8.23 -27.26
CA THR A 737 12.84 -8.66 -26.88
C THR A 737 11.81 -7.62 -27.24
N VAL A 738 10.58 -8.05 -27.50
CA VAL A 738 9.42 -7.18 -27.74
C VAL A 738 8.76 -6.86 -26.39
N PRO A 739 8.25 -5.63 -26.14
CA PRO A 739 7.57 -5.29 -24.92
C PRO A 739 6.39 -6.24 -24.65
N GLY A 740 6.36 -6.82 -23.47
CA GLY A 740 5.31 -7.73 -23.02
C GLY A 740 5.69 -8.39 -21.69
N LEU A 741 4.72 -9.04 -21.02
CA LEU A 741 4.95 -9.81 -19.78
C LEU A 741 5.74 -11.09 -20.03
N VAL A 742 5.47 -11.73 -21.16
CA VAL A 742 6.22 -12.90 -21.62
C VAL A 742 7.29 -12.40 -22.57
N PRO A 743 8.58 -12.73 -22.36
CA PRO A 743 9.64 -12.33 -23.28
C PRO A 743 9.33 -12.89 -24.68
N ARG A 744 9.03 -12.02 -25.61
CA ARG A 744 8.92 -12.37 -27.03
C ARG A 744 10.16 -11.84 -27.72
N PHE A 745 10.85 -12.69 -28.46
CA PHE A 745 12.05 -12.29 -29.19
C PHE A 745 11.65 -11.61 -30.51
N ALA A 746 12.26 -10.46 -30.78
CA ALA A 746 12.12 -9.83 -32.08
C ALA A 746 12.81 -10.69 -33.12
N ALA A 747 12.19 -10.91 -34.28
CA ALA A 747 12.87 -11.49 -35.41
C ALA A 747 14.07 -10.61 -35.80
N PRO A 748 15.24 -11.17 -36.17
CA PRO A 748 16.35 -10.36 -36.62
C PRO A 748 15.87 -9.54 -37.84
N GLU A 749 16.04 -8.23 -37.79
CA GLU A 749 15.77 -7.36 -38.91
C GLU A 749 16.66 -7.81 -40.05
N GLN A 750 16.05 -8.33 -41.11
CA GLN A 750 16.77 -8.55 -42.34
C GLN A 750 17.24 -7.18 -42.82
N ASN A 751 18.53 -6.95 -42.82
CA ASN A 751 19.14 -5.76 -43.41
C ASN A 751 18.80 -5.73 -44.89
N SER A 752 17.63 -5.24 -45.23
CA SER A 752 17.18 -4.98 -46.57
C SER A 752 17.40 -3.49 -46.93
N GLY A 753 18.52 -3.25 -47.53
CA GLY A 753 18.70 -2.05 -48.35
C GLY A 753 19.51 -0.92 -47.72
N PRO A 754 20.07 -0.07 -48.58
CA PRO A 754 20.96 1.02 -48.19
C PRO A 754 20.22 2.04 -47.29
N GLN A 755 20.93 2.49 -46.29
CA GLN A 755 20.46 3.55 -45.37
C GLN A 755 19.92 4.73 -46.19
N GLN A 756 18.60 4.83 -46.27
CA GLN A 756 17.99 6.06 -46.71
C GLN A 756 18.38 7.14 -45.70
N SER A 757 19.09 8.15 -46.24
CA SER A 757 19.43 9.36 -45.49
C SER A 757 18.19 9.89 -44.79
N LYS A 758 18.35 10.36 -43.53
CA LYS A 758 17.31 11.07 -42.74
C LYS A 758 16.97 12.41 -43.43
N VAL A 759 16.56 12.38 -44.66
CA VAL A 759 15.91 13.53 -45.30
C VAL A 759 14.46 13.45 -44.86
N VAL A 760 14.11 14.31 -43.90
CA VAL A 760 12.72 14.56 -43.55
C VAL A 760 12.06 15.06 -44.81
N ASN A 761 11.13 14.29 -45.38
CA ASN A 761 10.31 14.73 -46.48
C ASN A 761 9.50 15.96 -46.02
N LEU A 762 9.88 17.14 -46.50
CA LEU A 762 9.15 18.39 -46.26
C LEU A 762 7.67 18.30 -46.66
N GLY A 763 7.31 17.37 -47.54
CA GLY A 763 5.94 17.09 -47.92
C GLY A 763 5.04 16.56 -46.78
N ILE A 764 5.63 15.91 -45.76
CA ILE A 764 4.89 15.45 -44.58
C ILE A 764 4.53 16.62 -43.64
N LEU A 765 5.33 17.68 -43.64
CA LEU A 765 5.10 18.89 -42.87
C LEU A 765 3.99 19.80 -43.51
N ALA A 766 3.62 19.55 -44.74
CA ALA A 766 2.55 20.29 -45.45
C ALA A 766 1.18 19.60 -45.35
N GLN A 767 1.05 18.45 -44.73
CA GLN A 767 -0.26 17.84 -44.47
C GLN A 767 -0.97 18.58 -43.33
N LYS A 768 -2.17 19.09 -43.65
CA LYS A 768 -3.07 19.65 -42.63
C LYS A 768 -3.41 18.57 -41.62
N SER A 769 -3.50 18.93 -40.36
CA SER A 769 -3.93 17.99 -39.32
C SER A 769 -5.40 17.60 -39.51
N ASP A 770 -5.79 16.43 -38.98
CA ASP A 770 -7.19 15.97 -39.04
C ASP A 770 -8.14 16.97 -38.38
N PHE A 771 -7.69 17.69 -37.38
CA PHE A 771 -8.44 18.75 -36.73
C PHE A 771 -8.68 19.95 -37.67
N CYS A 772 -7.66 20.37 -38.41
CA CYS A 772 -7.80 21.43 -39.41
C CYS A 772 -8.79 21.07 -40.54
N LEU A 773 -8.75 19.79 -41.00
CA LEU A 773 -9.70 19.28 -41.97
C LEU A 773 -11.14 19.31 -41.47
N LYS A 774 -11.37 18.82 -40.24
CA LYS A 774 -12.70 18.84 -39.59
C LYS A 774 -13.22 20.29 -39.36
N LEU A 775 -12.33 21.25 -39.10
CA LEU A 775 -12.72 22.66 -39.00
C LEU A 775 -13.08 23.28 -40.36
N GLU A 776 -12.40 22.91 -41.46
CA GLU A 776 -12.75 23.31 -42.80
C GLU A 776 -14.09 22.72 -43.24
N GLU A 777 -14.35 21.45 -42.97
CA GLU A 777 -15.66 20.80 -43.18
C GLU A 777 -16.76 21.49 -42.36
N GLY A 778 -16.46 21.85 -41.11
CA GLY A 778 -17.36 22.58 -40.25
C GLY A 778 -17.72 23.96 -40.75
N LEU A 779 -16.79 24.63 -41.43
CA LEU A 779 -17.02 25.94 -42.07
C LEU A 779 -18.03 25.84 -43.22
N VAL A 780 -17.97 24.75 -44.01
CA VAL A 780 -18.88 24.51 -45.12
C VAL A 780 -20.28 24.13 -44.64
N ASN A 781 -20.36 23.28 -43.60
CA ASN A 781 -21.60 22.65 -43.16
C ASN A 781 -22.23 23.35 -41.93
N ASN A 782 -21.61 24.37 -41.35
CA ASN A 782 -21.97 24.99 -40.06
C ASN A 782 -22.19 23.99 -38.92
N LYS A 783 -21.46 22.85 -38.96
CA LYS A 783 -21.51 21.79 -37.91
C LYS A 783 -20.10 21.50 -37.44
N TYR A 784 -19.79 21.79 -36.18
CA TYR A 784 -18.46 21.63 -35.58
C TYR A 784 -18.37 20.46 -34.58
N GLU A 785 -19.42 19.62 -34.50
CA GLU A 785 -19.49 18.55 -33.50
C GLU A 785 -18.31 17.55 -33.62
N ALA A 786 -17.97 17.19 -34.87
CA ALA A 786 -16.83 16.30 -35.14
C ALA A 786 -15.49 16.88 -34.68
N ALA A 787 -15.30 18.20 -34.80
CA ALA A 787 -14.09 18.86 -34.31
C ALA A 787 -14.04 18.96 -32.79
N VAL A 788 -15.17 19.20 -32.13
CA VAL A 788 -15.30 19.22 -30.66
C VAL A 788 -15.03 17.85 -30.07
N ASN A 789 -15.59 16.78 -30.64
CA ASN A 789 -15.38 15.41 -30.18
C ASN A 789 -13.90 14.99 -30.27
N LEU A 790 -13.23 15.35 -31.36
CA LEU A 790 -11.80 15.10 -31.53
C LEU A 790 -10.97 15.80 -30.42
N LEU A 791 -11.30 17.05 -30.07
CA LEU A 791 -10.62 17.75 -28.96
C LEU A 791 -10.89 17.10 -27.60
N LYS A 792 -12.08 16.51 -27.39
CA LYS A 792 -12.41 15.79 -26.17
C LYS A 792 -11.61 14.48 -26.03
N GLU A 793 -11.34 13.79 -27.12
CA GLU A 793 -10.55 12.56 -27.15
C GLU A 793 -9.06 12.83 -26.88
N LEU A 794 -8.55 13.96 -27.34
CA LEU A 794 -7.15 14.33 -27.20
C LEU A 794 -6.78 14.66 -25.75
N GLY A 795 -5.59 14.24 -25.33
CA GLY A 795 -5.01 14.68 -24.06
C GLY A 795 -4.54 16.14 -24.10
N PRO A 796 -4.26 16.77 -22.93
CA PRO A 796 -3.89 18.19 -22.86
C PRO A 796 -2.73 18.60 -23.78
N SER A 797 -1.71 17.74 -23.95
CA SER A 797 -0.60 17.99 -24.87
C SER A 797 -1.00 17.90 -26.34
N GLY A 798 -1.94 16.99 -26.68
CA GLY A 798 -2.50 16.87 -28.02
C GLY A 798 -3.32 18.10 -28.37
N VAL A 799 -4.18 18.56 -27.49
CA VAL A 799 -4.96 19.79 -27.65
C VAL A 799 -4.04 21.01 -27.91
N GLU A 800 -2.95 21.14 -27.14
CA GLU A 800 -1.97 22.23 -27.37
C GLU A 800 -1.32 22.15 -28.76
N THR A 801 -0.92 20.94 -29.21
CA THR A 801 -0.28 20.76 -30.51
C THR A 801 -1.24 21.08 -31.64
N GLU A 802 -2.51 20.65 -31.58
CA GLU A 802 -3.52 20.94 -32.56
C GLU A 802 -3.87 22.42 -32.60
N LEU A 803 -4.06 23.09 -31.48
CA LEU A 803 -4.30 24.53 -31.45
C LEU A 803 -3.11 25.35 -31.93
N ARG A 804 -1.88 24.87 -31.71
CA ARG A 804 -0.67 25.53 -32.25
C ARG A 804 -0.56 25.38 -33.76
N SER A 805 -1.02 24.26 -34.32
CA SER A 805 -1.00 24.01 -35.77
C SER A 805 -1.97 24.92 -36.57
N LEU A 806 -2.93 25.57 -35.90
CA LEU A 806 -3.85 26.54 -36.54
C LEU A 806 -3.14 27.81 -37.04
N SER A 807 -1.96 28.13 -36.50
CA SER A 807 -1.18 29.29 -36.92
C SER A 807 -0.69 29.15 -38.36
N PRO A 808 -0.70 30.24 -39.16
CA PRO A 808 -0.11 30.24 -40.51
C PRO A 808 1.36 29.81 -40.53
N ASP A 809 2.11 30.09 -39.46
CA ASP A 809 3.51 29.70 -39.30
C ASP A 809 3.68 28.17 -39.17
N CYS A 810 2.65 27.44 -38.79
CA CYS A 810 2.65 25.99 -38.54
C CYS A 810 1.82 25.19 -39.58
N GLY A 811 1.38 25.83 -40.68
CA GLY A 811 0.62 25.18 -41.74
C GLY A 811 -0.89 25.40 -41.70
N GLY A 812 -1.40 26.19 -40.76
CA GLY A 812 -2.79 26.65 -40.69
C GLY A 812 -3.08 27.85 -41.58
N SER A 813 -4.26 28.42 -41.46
CA SER A 813 -4.68 29.65 -42.14
C SER A 813 -5.53 30.52 -41.23
N ILE A 814 -5.65 31.80 -41.57
CA ILE A 814 -6.50 32.76 -40.84
C ILE A 814 -7.96 32.33 -40.86
N ASP A 815 -8.42 31.72 -41.98
CA ASP A 815 -9.79 31.23 -42.13
C ASP A 815 -10.07 30.05 -41.18
N ILE A 816 -9.09 29.16 -40.96
CA ILE A 816 -9.19 28.04 -39.99
C ILE A 816 -9.24 28.59 -38.58
N MET A 817 -8.42 29.60 -38.25
CA MET A 817 -8.48 30.28 -36.94
C MET A 817 -9.84 30.95 -36.70
N LYS A 818 -10.42 31.59 -37.73
CA LYS A 818 -11.77 32.12 -37.69
C LYS A 818 -12.82 31.03 -37.47
N SER A 819 -12.68 29.89 -38.15
CA SER A 819 -13.54 28.72 -37.95
C SER A 819 -13.50 28.19 -36.52
N PHE A 820 -12.30 28.14 -35.91
CA PHE A 820 -12.16 27.77 -34.53
C PHE A 820 -12.89 28.74 -33.58
N LEU A 821 -12.76 30.04 -33.77
CA LEU A 821 -13.47 31.03 -32.95
C LEU A 821 -15.00 30.89 -33.10
N LYS A 822 -15.51 30.64 -34.31
CA LYS A 822 -16.93 30.35 -34.56
C LYS A 822 -17.36 29.06 -33.84
N MET A 823 -16.55 28.00 -33.87
CA MET A 823 -16.82 26.77 -33.13
C MET A 823 -17.00 27.06 -31.62
N ILE A 824 -16.10 27.84 -31.02
CA ILE A 824 -16.21 28.25 -29.62
C ILE A 824 -17.50 29.09 -29.40
N GLY A 825 -17.84 30.03 -30.30
CA GLY A 825 -19.08 30.78 -30.20
C GLY A 825 -20.31 29.87 -30.19
N MET A 826 -20.38 28.87 -31.06
CA MET A 826 -21.47 27.87 -31.03
C MET A 826 -21.54 27.05 -29.77
N MET A 827 -20.40 26.67 -29.17
CA MET A 827 -20.38 25.97 -27.88
C MET A 827 -20.95 26.87 -26.76
N LEU A 828 -20.62 28.16 -26.76
CA LEU A 828 -21.11 29.13 -25.78
C LEU A 828 -22.62 29.42 -25.99
N ASP A 829 -23.11 29.52 -27.22
CA ASP A 829 -24.52 29.71 -27.53
C ASP A 829 -25.38 28.51 -27.10
N ARG A 830 -24.87 27.29 -27.31
CA ARG A 830 -25.55 26.06 -26.90
C ARG A 830 -25.48 25.83 -25.39
N LYS A 831 -24.65 26.56 -24.64
CA LYS A 831 -24.41 26.42 -23.21
C LYS A 831 -24.03 24.98 -22.79
N ARG A 832 -23.51 24.19 -23.74
CA ARG A 832 -23.07 22.81 -23.52
C ARG A 832 -21.54 22.76 -23.54
N ASP A 833 -20.92 21.99 -22.63
CA ASP A 833 -19.45 21.89 -22.46
C ASP A 833 -18.77 23.25 -22.18
N PHE A 834 -19.40 24.02 -21.35
CA PHE A 834 -19.06 25.44 -21.13
C PHE A 834 -17.63 25.62 -20.59
N GLU A 835 -17.16 24.75 -19.68
CA GLU A 835 -15.81 24.78 -19.13
C GLU A 835 -14.77 24.47 -20.22
N LEU A 836 -15.07 23.56 -21.14
CA LEU A 836 -14.17 23.23 -22.25
C LEU A 836 -14.05 24.39 -23.24
N ALA A 837 -15.15 25.02 -23.60
CA ALA A 837 -15.13 26.17 -24.48
C ALA A 837 -14.24 27.29 -23.93
N GLN A 838 -14.33 27.55 -22.62
CA GLN A 838 -13.49 28.55 -21.96
C GLN A 838 -12.02 28.12 -21.87
N ALA A 839 -11.75 26.88 -21.57
CA ALA A 839 -10.38 26.37 -21.48
C ALA A 839 -9.68 26.37 -22.83
N TYR A 840 -10.38 25.98 -23.89
CA TYR A 840 -9.85 26.00 -25.25
C TYR A 840 -9.64 27.42 -25.75
N LEU A 841 -10.58 28.34 -25.51
CA LEU A 841 -10.40 29.73 -25.84
C LEU A 841 -9.21 30.36 -25.11
N ALA A 842 -9.08 30.12 -23.83
CA ALA A 842 -7.97 30.66 -23.04
C ALA A 842 -6.62 30.14 -23.52
N LEU A 843 -6.53 28.84 -23.88
CA LEU A 843 -5.31 28.27 -24.46
C LEU A 843 -5.01 28.87 -25.83
N PHE A 844 -6.03 29.01 -26.70
CA PHE A 844 -5.88 29.61 -27.99
C PHE A 844 -5.38 31.07 -27.91
N LEU A 845 -5.96 31.88 -27.03
CA LEU A 845 -5.49 33.24 -26.78
C LEU A 845 -4.04 33.26 -26.30
N LYS A 846 -3.67 32.38 -25.40
CA LYS A 846 -2.30 32.28 -24.87
C LYS A 846 -1.30 31.94 -25.98
N LEU A 847 -1.65 31.03 -26.88
CA LEU A 847 -0.75 30.58 -27.97
C LEU A 847 -0.60 31.64 -29.07
N HIS A 848 -1.69 32.34 -29.42
CA HIS A 848 -1.74 33.25 -30.59
C HIS A 848 -1.79 34.74 -30.22
N LEU A 849 -1.49 35.11 -28.98
CA LEU A 849 -1.55 36.49 -28.46
C LEU A 849 -0.83 37.52 -29.32
N LYS A 850 0.28 37.13 -29.94
CA LYS A 850 1.07 38.06 -30.77
C LYS A 850 0.47 38.34 -32.16
N MET A 851 -0.30 37.36 -32.70
CA MET A 851 -0.86 37.45 -34.04
C MET A 851 -2.26 38.09 -34.08
N LEU A 852 -3.07 37.85 -33.05
CA LEU A 852 -4.45 38.30 -32.95
C LEU A 852 -4.65 39.81 -33.18
N PRO A 853 -3.82 40.71 -32.62
CA PRO A 853 -3.97 42.14 -32.83
C PRO A 853 -3.63 42.61 -34.25
N SER A 854 -2.86 41.80 -35.01
CA SER A 854 -2.41 42.16 -36.36
C SER A 854 -3.51 41.97 -37.43
N GLU A 855 -4.49 41.09 -37.15
CA GLU A 855 -5.48 40.67 -38.13
C GLU A 855 -6.89 41.20 -37.79
N PRO A 856 -7.45 42.18 -38.55
CA PRO A 856 -8.74 42.82 -38.23
C PRO A 856 -9.92 41.83 -38.26
N VAL A 857 -9.83 40.78 -39.10
CA VAL A 857 -10.89 39.78 -39.27
C VAL A 857 -11.04 38.91 -37.97
N LEU A 858 -9.94 38.59 -37.35
CA LEU A 858 -9.94 37.82 -36.09
C LEU A 858 -10.40 38.70 -34.92
N LEU A 859 -10.05 39.97 -34.94
CA LEU A 859 -10.45 40.96 -33.93
C LEU A 859 -11.96 41.17 -33.89
N GLU A 860 -12.61 41.22 -35.06
CA GLU A 860 -14.09 41.34 -35.16
C GLU A 860 -14.78 40.10 -34.53
N GLU A 861 -14.33 38.88 -34.82
CA GLU A 861 -14.92 37.66 -34.22
C GLU A 861 -14.64 37.58 -32.72
N MET A 862 -13.46 38.03 -32.28
CA MET A 862 -13.11 38.10 -30.86
C MET A 862 -13.99 39.09 -30.07
N THR A 863 -14.35 40.23 -30.65
CA THR A 863 -15.25 41.19 -29.99
C THR A 863 -16.68 40.64 -29.87
N LYS A 864 -17.14 39.88 -30.86
CA LYS A 864 -18.43 39.14 -30.77
C LYS A 864 -18.41 38.10 -29.65
N LEU A 865 -17.34 37.31 -29.59
CA LEU A 865 -17.17 36.32 -28.53
C LEU A 865 -17.06 36.92 -27.13
N ALA A 866 -16.42 38.10 -27.01
CA ALA A 866 -16.32 38.81 -25.73
C ALA A 866 -17.71 39.24 -25.21
N SER A 867 -18.59 39.80 -26.11
CA SER A 867 -19.95 40.14 -25.71
C SER A 867 -20.78 38.90 -25.30
N GLN A 868 -20.68 37.79 -26.06
CA GLN A 868 -21.35 36.55 -25.72
C GLN A 868 -20.90 35.98 -24.37
N LEU A 869 -19.60 36.03 -24.09
CA LEU A 869 -19.03 35.60 -22.81
C LEU A 869 -19.55 36.46 -21.64
N GLU A 870 -19.58 37.77 -21.83
CA GLU A 870 -20.08 38.71 -20.80
C GLU A 870 -21.54 38.45 -20.47
N GLU A 871 -22.41 38.28 -21.49
CA GLU A 871 -23.80 37.91 -21.31
C GLU A 871 -23.98 36.57 -20.54
N ASN A 872 -23.23 35.54 -20.94
CA ASN A 872 -23.26 34.23 -20.28
C ASN A 872 -22.81 34.33 -18.82
N TRP A 873 -21.76 35.11 -18.53
CA TRP A 873 -21.30 35.32 -17.15
C TRP A 873 -22.27 36.08 -16.27
N ILE A 874 -22.92 37.11 -16.79
CA ILE A 874 -23.97 37.85 -16.11
C ILE A 874 -25.14 36.92 -15.77
N HIS A 875 -25.51 36.05 -16.71
CA HIS A 875 -26.56 35.05 -16.51
C HIS A 875 -26.19 34.05 -15.43
N LEU A 876 -24.97 33.46 -15.47
CA LEU A 876 -24.46 32.56 -14.46
C LEU A 876 -24.40 33.20 -13.06
N GLN A 877 -23.95 34.45 -12.96
CA GLN A 877 -23.92 35.18 -11.72
C GLN A 877 -25.33 35.36 -11.12
N SER A 878 -26.32 35.65 -11.98
CA SER A 878 -27.71 35.73 -11.57
C SER A 878 -28.23 34.40 -11.01
N LEU A 879 -27.95 33.27 -11.67
CA LEU A 879 -28.31 31.93 -11.22
C LEU A 879 -27.66 31.59 -9.88
N PHE A 880 -26.39 31.89 -9.71
CA PHE A 880 -25.69 31.67 -8.43
C PHE A 880 -26.28 32.48 -7.29
N ASN A 881 -26.60 33.76 -7.56
CA ASN A 881 -27.22 34.61 -6.56
C ASN A 881 -28.60 34.07 -6.15
N GLN A 882 -29.43 33.65 -7.12
CA GLN A 882 -30.73 33.05 -6.85
C GLN A 882 -30.57 31.75 -6.03
N SER A 883 -29.65 30.87 -6.39
CA SER A 883 -29.39 29.63 -5.65
C SER A 883 -28.92 29.90 -4.21
N MET A 884 -28.05 30.89 -4.02
CA MET A 884 -27.58 31.30 -2.70
C MET A 884 -28.71 31.90 -1.84
N CYS A 885 -29.64 32.68 -2.45
CA CYS A 885 -30.81 33.18 -1.76
C CYS A 885 -31.73 32.06 -1.27
N VAL A 886 -31.98 31.05 -2.12
CA VAL A 886 -32.77 29.88 -1.76
C VAL A 886 -32.11 29.08 -0.64
N LEU A 887 -30.80 28.81 -0.73
CA LEU A 887 -30.04 28.10 0.30
C LEU A 887 -30.05 28.84 1.65
N ASN A 888 -29.87 30.17 1.61
CA ASN A 888 -29.94 30.99 2.82
C ASN A 888 -31.35 31.01 3.44
N TYR A 889 -32.40 31.04 2.60
CA TYR A 889 -33.77 30.92 3.06
C TYR A 889 -34.04 29.58 3.74
N ILE A 890 -33.63 28.45 3.11
CA ILE A 890 -33.79 27.12 3.69
C ILE A 890 -33.01 27.01 5.00
N LYS A 891 -31.78 27.52 5.03
CA LYS A 891 -30.97 27.54 6.26
C LYS A 891 -31.61 28.34 7.39
N SER A 892 -32.23 29.51 7.08
CA SER A 892 -32.92 30.31 8.07
C SER A 892 -34.25 29.72 8.53
N ALA A 893 -34.88 28.87 7.71
CA ALA A 893 -36.09 28.14 8.06
C ALA A 893 -35.84 26.88 8.89
N LEU A 894 -34.59 26.36 8.88
CA LEU A 894 -34.16 25.18 9.66
C LEU A 894 -33.56 25.56 11.03
N LEU A 895 -33.24 26.82 11.24
CA LEU A 895 -32.81 27.40 12.52
C LEU A 895 -34.01 27.98 13.27
#